data_c1c0cd48710f3e25707ac209db77c194
#
_entry.id   c1c0cd48710f3e25707ac209db77c194
#
_cell.length_a   1.000
_cell.length_b   1.000
_cell.length_c   1.000
_cell.angle_alpha   90.00
_cell.angle_beta   90.00
_cell.angle_gamma   90.00
#
_symmetry.space_group_name_H-M   'P 1'
#
loop_
_entity.id
_entity.type
_entity.pdbx_description
1 polymer ?
#
loop_
_entity_poly.entity_id
_entity_poly.type
_entity_poly.pdbx_seq_one_letter_code
_entity_poly.pdbx_strand_id
1 'polypeptide(L)'
;MRNALFGITRQTLRTALLLGVGPCVFALPAQAATAPDQTRGKGRASPVAKAHPPAHSAPVVAAVPVVPAHHGAQELEEVTVSATRRNTGIQHTPMAIDAISRRTLEQIHAQTISDYFIQVPGLSIQDQGPGQKRYAIRNLTAAGEPQVGLYLDEIPVVGFTGENTDAGAAQPDVKLWDMQQVEVLKGPQGTLYGSGSEGGTIRIISERPNLEKFSGQVNTSLSTYAGGGFNNSENGTINIPIIKDKLSIRLSAYRDSNAGWIKEYYLQQDKTNWVENAGGRLNIRYKPMENWTIDFIGYRQNTSVGDLSNLNPSYIDAAHNKWAAASMVKQPYTDQFQAYNLISTTHMKWATLTATASWQERKMTYTHDTSYNYTNSNCSGADADFLACYPLSEYMTNLADGKINAVQDNQAVNAWTAEVRLSAPAHSRIQWTGGVFYQMRQNKFALNYGGVDPYGYFDRNSDGWAPTSVLARANWDNTQQIAEFGELTYPITKKLKITGGVRVFQVQRDVASEQLRAYQGPYDPQFYPSQSDSENSATGKALISYDITPHAMVYAEAAEGYRIGGPNLPVGFAVFQPAPYAPDTVWDYELGWKTAWWHNRVTLDGAFYRMNWSNMQQQGTDPTGAFAYIVNAGSAEATGFEAELAARPVQALQIGMGVNYTDAHLVGRQPYQPDPVNQTHAGDDLPYVPRWTLNGNATYTFDVMGHESFIRGDVAYQSGRTTAFDRASPNYAYLGGWFIANINMGIKFGRYSTQLYANNILNRQTRVSGRVSSSAQPLYVNSSPPATIGLSLTASL
;
A
#
# COMPACT_ATOMS: atom_id res chain seq x y z
N MET A 1 27.27 30.58 6.14
CA MET A 1 27.02 29.42 6.98
C MET A 1 26.50 28.21 6.17
N ARG A 2 27.10 27.92 5.00
CA ARG A 2 26.63 26.83 4.08
C ARG A 2 27.42 25.53 4.18
N ASN A 3 28.40 25.40 5.08
CA ASN A 3 29.35 24.26 5.08
C ASN A 3 29.44 23.49 6.42
N ALA A 4 28.48 23.61 7.32
CA ALA A 4 28.58 22.96 8.64
C ALA A 4 27.66 21.73 8.85
N LEU A 5 26.87 21.34 7.86
CA LEU A 5 25.89 20.22 7.98
C LEU A 5 26.28 18.94 7.21
N PHE A 6 27.50 18.84 6.67
CA PHE A 6 28.01 17.65 6.01
C PHE A 6 29.12 16.92 6.81
N GLY A 7 29.07 16.99 8.12
CA GLY A 7 30.02 16.36 9.02
C GLY A 7 29.58 15.00 9.56
N ILE A 8 28.93 14.14 8.77
CA ILE A 8 28.83 12.71 9.12
C ILE A 8 30.13 12.06 8.67
N THR A 9 30.94 11.73 9.65
CA THR A 9 32.31 11.28 9.54
C THR A 9 32.45 10.06 8.64
N ARG A 10 33.46 10.10 7.75
CA ARG A 10 33.99 9.00 6.92
C ARG A 10 34.34 7.70 7.73
N GLN A 11 34.12 7.69 9.02
CA GLN A 11 34.41 6.53 9.88
C GLN A 11 33.33 5.44 9.88
N THR A 12 32.04 5.80 9.75
CA THR A 12 30.94 4.82 9.73
C THR A 12 30.87 4.05 8.40
N LEU A 13 31.39 4.62 7.30
CA LEU A 13 31.45 3.92 6.02
C LEU A 13 32.57 2.86 5.93
N ARG A 14 33.57 2.93 6.83
CA ARG A 14 34.69 1.97 6.81
C ARG A 14 34.39 0.62 7.47
N THR A 15 33.42 0.57 8.38
CA THR A 15 33.07 -0.68 9.08
C THR A 15 32.09 -1.55 8.26
N ALA A 16 31.27 -0.95 7.40
CA ALA A 16 30.35 -1.68 6.52
C ALA A 16 31.04 -2.22 5.25
N LEU A 17 32.24 -1.74 4.91
CA LEU A 17 32.99 -2.14 3.69
C LEU A 17 33.96 -3.30 3.91
N LEU A 18 34.03 -3.87 5.12
CA LEU A 18 34.90 -5.01 5.41
C LEU A 18 34.23 -6.38 5.18
N LEU A 19 32.99 -6.44 4.74
CA LEU A 19 32.34 -7.64 4.24
C LEU A 19 32.25 -7.61 2.70
N GLY A 20 33.39 -7.70 2.07
CA GLY A 20 33.73 -8.24 0.77
C GLY A 20 32.74 -8.09 -0.39
N VAL A 21 32.31 -6.88 -0.77
CA VAL A 21 31.76 -6.65 -2.11
C VAL A 21 32.47 -5.42 -2.71
N GLY A 22 33.50 -5.67 -3.50
CA GLY A 22 34.18 -4.63 -4.27
C GLY A 22 33.28 -4.08 -5.36
N PRO A 23 33.34 -2.77 -5.68
CA PRO A 23 32.58 -2.19 -6.78
C PRO A 23 33.23 -2.60 -8.12
N CYS A 24 32.54 -3.43 -8.90
CA CYS A 24 32.86 -3.59 -10.32
C CYS A 24 32.43 -2.34 -11.09
N VAL A 25 33.35 -1.44 -11.32
CA VAL A 25 33.21 -0.33 -12.26
C VAL A 25 33.39 -0.92 -13.65
N PHE A 26 32.33 -0.98 -14.45
CA PHE A 26 32.43 -1.22 -15.90
C PHE A 26 32.73 0.08 -16.60
N ALA A 27 34.00 0.26 -16.99
CA ALA A 27 34.39 1.26 -17.98
C ALA A 27 34.18 0.66 -19.38
N LEU A 28 33.34 1.29 -20.18
CA LEU A 28 33.18 1.01 -21.59
C LEU A 28 34.22 1.84 -22.37
N PRO A 29 35.06 1.29 -23.23
CA PRO A 29 35.84 2.06 -24.17
C PRO A 29 35.02 2.38 -25.42
N ALA A 30 34.87 3.64 -25.71
CA ALA A 30 34.41 4.13 -27.01
C ALA A 30 35.55 3.96 -28.03
N GLN A 31 35.33 3.22 -29.12
CA GLN A 31 36.13 3.32 -30.30
C GLN A 31 35.27 3.64 -31.52
N ALA A 32 35.71 4.66 -32.22
CA ALA A 32 35.11 5.24 -33.38
C ALA A 32 35.21 4.34 -34.62
N ALA A 33 34.19 4.43 -35.44
CA ALA A 33 34.14 3.85 -36.79
C ALA A 33 34.93 4.68 -37.78
N THR A 34 35.68 3.99 -38.65
CA THR A 34 36.04 4.50 -39.97
C THR A 34 35.89 3.35 -40.98
N ALA A 35 35.06 3.61 -42.00
CA ALA A 35 35.10 2.84 -43.27
C ALA A 35 36.21 3.44 -44.18
N PRO A 36 36.76 2.71 -45.16
CA PRO A 36 36.21 2.78 -46.51
C PRO A 36 36.36 1.50 -47.41
N ASP A 37 35.42 1.41 -48.32
CA ASP A 37 35.52 1.32 -49.81
C ASP A 37 36.09 0.07 -50.50
N GLN A 38 35.22 -0.43 -51.35
CA GLN A 38 35.30 -1.09 -52.68
C GLN A 38 36.52 -1.93 -53.11
N THR A 39 36.28 -3.14 -53.68
CA THR A 39 36.25 -3.42 -55.14
C THR A 39 36.09 -4.90 -55.45
N ARG A 40 35.17 -5.18 -56.38
CA ARG A 40 35.16 -6.15 -57.51
C ARG A 40 36.07 -7.35 -57.55
N GLY A 41 35.49 -8.53 -57.84
CA GLY A 41 36.19 -9.65 -58.52
C GLY A 41 35.27 -10.82 -58.88
N LYS A 42 35.00 -10.97 -60.16
CA LYS A 42 34.22 -12.00 -60.86
C LYS A 42 34.92 -13.36 -60.87
N GLY A 43 34.10 -14.49 -60.95
CA GLY A 43 34.58 -15.76 -61.46
C GLY A 43 33.72 -16.92 -61.00
N ARG A 44 32.84 -17.32 -61.71
CA ARG A 44 32.33 -18.38 -62.60
C ARG A 44 32.96 -19.78 -62.34
N ALA A 45 32.14 -20.81 -62.01
CA ALA A 45 31.85 -22.03 -62.79
C ALA A 45 31.36 -23.17 -61.85
N SER A 46 30.23 -23.70 -62.20
CA SER A 46 29.78 -25.06 -61.88
C SER A 46 30.37 -26.04 -62.85
N PRO A 47 30.07 -27.37 -62.91
CA PRO A 47 29.42 -28.26 -61.97
C PRO A 47 30.22 -29.59 -61.82
N VAL A 48 29.75 -30.59 -61.02
CA VAL A 48 29.62 -31.98 -61.43
C VAL A 48 29.01 -32.83 -60.37
N ALA A 49 28.19 -33.76 -60.83
CA ALA A 49 27.20 -34.57 -60.08
C ALA A 49 27.82 -35.89 -59.52
N LYS A 50 26.93 -36.57 -58.80
CA LYS A 50 26.80 -37.99 -58.49
C LYS A 50 27.39 -38.46 -57.16
N ALA A 51 26.57 -38.94 -56.19
CA ALA A 51 26.01 -40.31 -56.14
C ALA A 51 25.12 -40.48 -54.88
N HIS A 52 23.92 -41.01 -55.05
CA HIS A 52 23.20 -41.67 -53.98
C HIS A 52 23.77 -43.06 -53.66
N PRO A 53 23.74 -43.54 -52.40
CA PRO A 53 22.75 -44.49 -51.87
C PRO A 53 22.49 -44.36 -50.37
N PRO A 54 21.73 -45.26 -49.73
CA PRO A 54 20.36 -45.66 -49.91
C PRO A 54 19.49 -45.27 -48.66
N ALA A 55 18.18 -45.32 -48.83
CA ALA A 55 17.13 -45.08 -47.83
C ALA A 55 17.30 -45.95 -46.59
N HIS A 56 17.40 -45.30 -45.41
CA HIS A 56 17.04 -45.93 -44.13
C HIS A 56 15.62 -45.51 -43.77
N SER A 57 14.82 -46.55 -43.55
CA SER A 57 13.41 -46.50 -43.09
C SER A 57 13.24 -45.59 -41.87
N ALA A 58 12.36 -44.63 -42.01
CA ALA A 58 11.87 -43.85 -40.89
C ALA A 58 11.17 -44.76 -39.84
N PRO A 59 11.39 -44.56 -38.52
CA PRO A 59 10.61 -45.23 -37.53
C PRO A 59 9.14 -44.68 -37.58
N VAL A 60 8.21 -45.62 -37.67
CA VAL A 60 6.78 -45.38 -37.51
C VAL A 60 6.57 -44.71 -36.16
N VAL A 61 6.22 -43.43 -36.16
CA VAL A 61 5.73 -42.73 -34.98
C VAL A 61 4.41 -43.40 -34.63
N ALA A 62 4.38 -44.21 -33.55
CA ALA A 62 3.16 -44.71 -32.96
C ALA A 62 2.26 -43.55 -32.66
N ALA A 63 1.05 -43.54 -33.22
CA ALA A 63 -0.02 -42.60 -32.89
C ALA A 63 -0.20 -42.62 -31.37
N VAL A 64 0.11 -41.49 -30.72
CA VAL A 64 -0.23 -41.27 -29.33
C VAL A 64 -1.77 -41.42 -29.26
N PRO A 65 -2.34 -42.30 -28.43
CA PRO A 65 -3.76 -42.38 -28.29
C PRO A 65 -4.26 -41.00 -27.83
N VAL A 66 -5.19 -40.41 -28.60
CA VAL A 66 -5.98 -39.27 -28.19
C VAL A 66 -6.74 -39.74 -26.96
N VAL A 67 -6.25 -39.38 -25.78
CA VAL A 67 -7.01 -39.53 -24.55
C VAL A 67 -8.24 -38.66 -24.72
N PRO A 68 -9.49 -39.21 -24.66
CA PRO A 68 -10.68 -38.40 -24.69
C PRO A 68 -10.57 -37.37 -23.54
N ALA A 69 -10.75 -36.10 -23.84
CA ALA A 69 -10.80 -35.05 -22.85
C ALA A 69 -11.86 -35.43 -21.80
N HIS A 70 -11.41 -35.89 -20.64
CA HIS A 70 -12.27 -36.05 -19.51
C HIS A 70 -12.74 -34.64 -19.14
N HIS A 71 -14.02 -34.35 -19.39
CA HIS A 71 -14.73 -33.20 -18.84
C HIS A 71 -14.94 -33.40 -17.32
N GLY A 72 -13.88 -33.66 -16.60
CA GLY A 72 -13.84 -33.54 -15.15
C GLY A 72 -13.81 -32.06 -14.76
N ALA A 73 -14.58 -31.66 -13.78
CA ALA A 73 -14.54 -30.31 -13.27
C ALA A 73 -13.07 -30.00 -12.85
N GLN A 74 -12.52 -28.91 -13.38
CA GLN A 74 -11.14 -28.51 -13.17
C GLN A 74 -10.95 -28.10 -11.71
N GLU A 75 -9.86 -28.50 -11.08
CA GLU A 75 -9.47 -28.11 -9.72
C GLU A 75 -9.34 -26.57 -9.62
N LEU A 76 -9.46 -26.04 -8.40
CA LEU A 76 -9.04 -24.66 -8.13
C LEU A 76 -7.55 -24.57 -8.45
N GLU A 77 -7.16 -23.49 -9.13
CA GLU A 77 -5.75 -23.22 -9.41
C GLU A 77 -5.02 -23.00 -8.09
N GLU A 78 -3.97 -23.77 -7.82
CA GLU A 78 -3.16 -23.58 -6.62
C GLU A 78 -2.35 -22.29 -6.77
N VAL A 79 -2.61 -21.33 -5.90
CA VAL A 79 -1.89 -20.05 -5.86
C VAL A 79 -0.59 -20.26 -5.10
N THR A 80 0.54 -19.94 -5.75
CA THR A 80 1.85 -19.90 -5.10
C THR A 80 2.06 -18.54 -4.46
N VAL A 81 2.46 -18.54 -3.18
CA VAL A 81 2.79 -17.33 -2.41
C VAL A 81 4.26 -17.29 -2.03
N SER A 82 4.79 -16.10 -1.83
CA SER A 82 6.17 -15.86 -1.43
C SER A 82 6.29 -15.20 -0.04
N ALA A 83 5.25 -15.34 0.75
CA ALA A 83 5.07 -14.74 2.08
C ALA A 83 6.21 -15.07 3.07
N THR A 84 6.70 -16.30 3.06
CA THR A 84 7.80 -16.76 3.91
C THR A 84 9.18 -16.51 3.30
N ARG A 85 9.30 -15.57 2.37
CA ARG A 85 10.52 -15.33 1.56
C ARG A 85 10.95 -16.56 0.72
N ARG A 86 10.01 -17.49 0.52
CA ARG A 86 10.14 -18.73 -0.29
C ARG A 86 8.83 -18.97 -1.01
N ASN A 87 8.88 -19.53 -2.20
CA ASN A 87 7.69 -19.90 -2.96
C ASN A 87 7.06 -21.16 -2.38
N THR A 88 5.85 -21.07 -1.89
CA THR A 88 5.06 -22.20 -1.35
C THR A 88 3.61 -22.11 -1.82
N GLY A 89 2.92 -23.23 -1.96
CA GLY A 89 1.48 -23.22 -2.22
C GLY A 89 0.73 -22.62 -1.02
N ILE A 90 -0.30 -21.83 -1.28
CA ILE A 90 -1.07 -21.14 -0.24
C ILE A 90 -1.67 -22.11 0.78
N GLN A 91 -2.14 -23.31 0.33
CA GLN A 91 -2.70 -24.35 1.19
C GLN A 91 -1.64 -25.06 2.05
N HIS A 92 -0.36 -24.94 1.70
CA HIS A 92 0.77 -25.52 2.42
C HIS A 92 1.54 -24.50 3.28
N THR A 93 1.07 -23.26 3.33
CA THR A 93 1.69 -22.19 4.11
C THR A 93 0.91 -22.02 5.42
N PRO A 94 1.47 -22.38 6.61
CA PRO A 94 0.77 -22.35 7.88
C PRO A 94 0.69 -20.94 8.46
N MET A 95 -0.11 -20.10 7.86
CA MET A 95 -0.42 -18.73 8.26
C MET A 95 -1.70 -18.27 7.56
N ALA A 96 -2.35 -17.26 8.13
CA ALA A 96 -3.47 -16.59 7.50
C ALA A 96 -2.96 -15.68 6.37
N ILE A 97 -3.32 -15.98 5.12
CA ILE A 97 -2.85 -15.26 3.94
C ILE A 97 -3.87 -15.31 2.81
N ASP A 98 -4.10 -14.16 2.18
CA ASP A 98 -4.83 -14.04 0.92
C ASP A 98 -3.88 -13.76 -0.25
N ALA A 99 -4.21 -14.30 -1.39
CA ALA A 99 -3.49 -14.01 -2.63
C ALA A 99 -4.49 -13.73 -3.76
N ILE A 100 -4.42 -12.52 -4.29
CA ILE A 100 -5.30 -12.04 -5.35
C ILE A 100 -4.53 -12.12 -6.66
N SER A 101 -4.92 -13.06 -7.52
CA SER A 101 -4.25 -13.32 -8.79
C SER A 101 -4.45 -12.19 -9.79
N ARG A 102 -3.56 -12.11 -10.79
CA ARG A 102 -3.72 -11.21 -11.95
C ARG A 102 -5.10 -11.34 -12.59
N ARG A 103 -5.58 -12.57 -12.80
CA ARG A 103 -6.91 -12.84 -13.39
C ARG A 103 -8.03 -12.19 -12.58
N THR A 104 -7.97 -12.31 -11.26
CA THR A 104 -8.95 -11.68 -10.38
C THR A 104 -8.88 -10.16 -10.46
N LEU A 105 -7.66 -9.57 -10.41
CA LEU A 105 -7.46 -8.11 -10.54
C LEU A 105 -8.03 -7.58 -11.87
N GLU A 106 -7.80 -8.30 -12.96
CA GLU A 106 -8.35 -7.95 -14.28
C GLU A 106 -9.90 -8.09 -14.31
N GLN A 107 -10.46 -9.16 -13.73
CA GLN A 107 -11.92 -9.40 -13.70
C GLN A 107 -12.69 -8.35 -12.89
N ILE A 108 -12.13 -7.87 -11.77
CA ILE A 108 -12.75 -6.80 -10.96
C ILE A 108 -12.37 -5.40 -11.43
N HIS A 109 -11.57 -5.28 -12.49
CA HIS A 109 -11.05 -4.03 -13.02
C HIS A 109 -10.33 -3.19 -11.96
N ALA A 110 -9.52 -3.85 -11.10
CA ALA A 110 -8.79 -3.20 -10.02
C ALA A 110 -7.68 -2.29 -10.56
N GLN A 111 -7.66 -1.04 -10.13
CA GLN A 111 -6.63 -0.05 -10.45
C GLN A 111 -5.75 0.28 -9.25
N THR A 112 -6.30 0.21 -8.03
CA THR A 112 -5.65 0.57 -6.76
C THR A 112 -5.96 -0.46 -5.68
N ILE A 113 -5.30 -0.34 -4.55
CA ILE A 113 -5.59 -1.16 -3.35
C ILE A 113 -7.04 -0.97 -2.90
N SER A 114 -7.60 0.23 -3.05
CA SER A 114 -9.00 0.52 -2.69
C SER A 114 -10.01 -0.27 -3.52
N ASP A 115 -9.64 -0.81 -4.68
CA ASP A 115 -10.56 -1.59 -5.51
C ASP A 115 -10.63 -3.06 -5.07
N TYR A 116 -9.56 -3.60 -4.48
CA TYR A 116 -9.55 -5.01 -4.09
C TYR A 116 -9.70 -5.25 -2.58
N PHE A 117 -9.55 -4.23 -1.71
CA PHE A 117 -9.64 -4.45 -0.26
C PHE A 117 -10.96 -5.12 0.16
N ILE A 118 -12.03 -4.86 -0.59
CA ILE A 118 -13.34 -5.48 -0.38
C ILE A 118 -13.33 -7.00 -0.63
N GLN A 119 -12.28 -7.54 -1.26
CA GLN A 119 -12.12 -8.98 -1.50
C GLN A 119 -11.44 -9.71 -0.33
N VAL A 120 -10.81 -8.97 0.60
CA VAL A 120 -9.99 -9.51 1.68
C VAL A 120 -10.68 -9.27 3.02
N PRO A 121 -11.24 -10.31 3.68
CA PRO A 121 -11.85 -10.15 4.99
C PRO A 121 -10.79 -9.74 6.02
N GLY A 122 -11.14 -8.78 6.90
CA GLY A 122 -10.23 -8.26 7.91
C GLY A 122 -9.24 -7.20 7.41
N LEU A 123 -9.18 -6.92 6.09
CA LEU A 123 -8.49 -5.74 5.57
C LEU A 123 -9.44 -4.55 5.55
N SER A 124 -9.04 -3.45 6.14
CA SER A 124 -9.77 -2.18 6.10
C SER A 124 -8.85 -1.04 5.67
N ILE A 125 -9.45 -0.01 5.10
CA ILE A 125 -8.73 1.18 4.64
C ILE A 125 -9.39 2.40 5.26
N GLN A 126 -8.58 3.25 5.88
CA GLN A 126 -8.94 4.64 6.13
C GLN A 126 -8.42 5.43 4.94
N ASP A 127 -9.33 5.83 4.06
CA ASP A 127 -9.01 6.52 2.82
C ASP A 127 -9.32 8.01 2.99
N GLN A 128 -8.30 8.86 2.92
CA GLN A 128 -8.42 10.31 2.95
C GLN A 128 -8.16 10.95 1.58
N GLY A 129 -7.99 10.11 0.57
CA GLY A 129 -7.70 10.49 -0.80
C GLY A 129 -6.52 9.71 -1.38
N PRO A 130 -6.23 9.89 -2.68
CA PRO A 130 -5.10 9.22 -3.32
C PRO A 130 -3.78 9.54 -2.58
N GLY A 131 -2.98 8.54 -2.21
CA GLY A 131 -1.72 8.72 -1.47
C GLY A 131 -1.85 9.09 0.01
N GLN A 132 -3.06 9.21 0.53
CA GLN A 132 -3.34 9.44 1.94
C GLN A 132 -4.18 8.28 2.49
N LYS A 133 -3.56 7.11 2.60
CA LYS A 133 -4.24 5.87 2.98
C LYS A 133 -3.57 5.23 4.18
N ARG A 134 -4.40 4.73 5.10
CA ARG A 134 -3.98 3.82 6.15
C ARG A 134 -4.58 2.45 5.87
N TYR A 135 -3.74 1.45 5.81
CA TYR A 135 -4.14 0.06 5.75
C TYR A 135 -4.16 -0.53 7.15
N ALA A 136 -5.21 -1.27 7.46
CA ALA A 136 -5.33 -2.01 8.70
C ALA A 136 -5.74 -3.46 8.42
N ILE A 137 -5.04 -4.40 9.02
CA ILE A 137 -5.34 -5.82 9.00
C ILE A 137 -5.75 -6.22 10.41
N ARG A 138 -6.81 -7.04 10.53
CA ARG A 138 -7.43 -7.39 11.83
C ARG A 138 -7.78 -6.15 12.65
N ASN A 139 -8.01 -5.04 11.92
CA ASN A 139 -8.47 -3.77 12.47
C ASN A 139 -7.53 -3.09 13.48
N LEU A 140 -6.24 -3.44 13.51
CA LEU A 140 -5.27 -2.69 14.29
C LEU A 140 -5.02 -1.34 13.63
N THR A 141 -5.42 -0.27 14.32
CA THR A 141 -5.20 1.12 13.88
C THR A 141 -4.76 2.00 15.03
N ALA A 142 -3.69 2.75 14.81
CA ALA A 142 -3.20 3.77 15.73
C ALA A 142 -2.43 4.84 14.96
N ALA A 143 -2.18 5.99 15.58
CA ALA A 143 -1.32 7.02 15.02
C ALA A 143 0.16 6.58 15.01
N GLY A 144 1.00 7.31 14.30
CA GLY A 144 2.43 7.06 14.19
C GLY A 144 2.81 6.26 12.96
N GLU A 145 3.83 5.43 13.06
CA GLU A 145 4.31 4.57 11.97
C GLU A 145 3.22 3.60 11.49
N PRO A 146 3.27 3.12 10.24
CA PRO A 146 2.29 2.15 9.74
C PRO A 146 2.24 0.87 10.57
N GLN A 147 1.03 0.30 10.77
CA GLN A 147 0.84 -1.02 11.37
C GLN A 147 0.87 -2.15 10.32
N VAL A 148 0.72 -1.80 9.05
CA VAL A 148 0.74 -2.76 7.93
C VAL A 148 1.89 -2.40 7.01
N GLY A 149 2.82 -3.33 6.84
CA GLY A 149 3.93 -3.21 5.91
C GLY A 149 3.43 -3.24 4.48
N LEU A 150 3.84 -2.27 3.66
CA LEU A 150 3.56 -2.25 2.22
C LEU A 150 4.84 -2.56 1.46
N TYR A 151 4.79 -3.55 0.58
CA TYR A 151 5.92 -3.93 -0.27
C TYR A 151 5.56 -3.86 -1.75
N LEU A 152 6.41 -3.23 -2.55
CA LEU A 152 6.38 -3.30 -4.00
C LEU A 152 7.53 -4.20 -4.45
N ASP A 153 7.21 -5.42 -4.88
CA ASP A 153 8.20 -6.49 -5.06
C ASP A 153 9.00 -6.77 -3.78
N GLU A 154 10.29 -6.47 -3.76
CA GLU A 154 11.15 -6.59 -2.57
C GLU A 154 11.45 -5.23 -1.92
N ILE A 155 10.83 -4.12 -2.37
CA ILE A 155 11.02 -2.79 -1.81
C ILE A 155 10.04 -2.59 -0.65
N PRO A 156 10.48 -2.40 0.59
CA PRO A 156 9.62 -1.90 1.65
C PRO A 156 9.25 -0.45 1.35
N VAL A 157 7.98 -0.20 1.09
CA VAL A 157 7.48 1.15 0.79
C VAL A 157 7.35 1.92 2.08
N VAL A 158 8.08 3.02 2.22
CA VAL A 158 8.06 3.86 3.41
C VAL A 158 7.13 5.06 3.22
N GLY A 159 6.42 5.42 4.28
CA GLY A 159 5.60 6.63 4.37
C GLY A 159 6.41 7.83 4.85
N PHE A 160 5.75 8.98 4.90
CA PHE A 160 6.29 10.20 5.49
C PHE A 160 6.29 10.11 7.02
N THR A 161 7.32 10.71 7.64
CA THR A 161 7.38 11.00 9.07
C THR A 161 7.67 12.49 9.25
N GLY A 162 7.82 12.95 10.45
CA GLY A 162 8.11 14.36 10.72
C GLY A 162 6.96 15.04 11.48
N GLU A 163 6.37 16.12 10.99
CA GLU A 163 5.26 16.73 11.72
C GLU A 163 4.01 15.90 11.68
N ASN A 164 3.84 15.15 10.62
CA ASN A 164 2.72 14.26 10.54
C ASN A 164 2.91 13.12 11.54
N THR A 165 2.41 13.33 12.74
CA THR A 165 2.37 12.35 13.82
C THR A 165 1.65 11.07 13.42
N ASP A 166 1.09 11.05 12.21
CA ASP A 166 0.33 9.96 11.64
C ASP A 166 0.90 9.48 10.29
N ALA A 167 2.16 9.13 10.28
CA ALA A 167 2.87 8.61 9.10
C ALA A 167 2.15 7.41 8.46
N GLY A 168 1.48 6.59 9.26
CA GLY A 168 0.69 5.45 8.82
C GLY A 168 -0.51 5.83 7.95
N ALA A 169 -1.03 7.06 8.06
CA ALA A 169 -2.13 7.55 7.25
C ALA A 169 -1.70 8.12 5.90
N ALA A 170 -0.41 8.21 5.63
CA ALA A 170 0.16 8.77 4.40
C ALA A 170 0.87 7.73 3.52
N GLN A 171 0.33 6.52 3.44
CA GLN A 171 0.89 5.50 2.55
C GLN A 171 0.53 5.77 1.08
N PRO A 172 1.45 5.50 0.12
CA PRO A 172 1.20 5.75 -1.30
C PRO A 172 0.14 4.82 -1.87
N ASP A 173 -0.59 5.32 -2.84
CA ASP A 173 -1.59 4.55 -3.59
C ASP A 173 -0.98 3.98 -4.87
N VAL A 174 -0.29 2.84 -4.75
CA VAL A 174 0.40 2.18 -5.86
C VAL A 174 -0.60 1.65 -6.88
N LYS A 175 -0.44 1.99 -8.16
CA LYS A 175 -1.28 1.49 -9.25
C LYS A 175 -0.97 0.03 -9.60
N LEU A 176 -2.04 -0.76 -9.80
CA LEU A 176 -1.98 -2.21 -9.96
C LEU A 176 -1.87 -2.69 -11.42
N TRP A 177 -1.41 -1.83 -12.34
CA TRP A 177 -1.24 -2.24 -13.74
C TRP A 177 -0.11 -3.24 -13.91
N ASP A 178 -0.39 -4.31 -14.65
CA ASP A 178 0.59 -5.34 -15.01
C ASP A 178 1.24 -5.98 -13.77
N MET A 179 0.44 -6.27 -12.76
CA MET A 179 0.85 -7.01 -11.57
C MET A 179 0.61 -8.50 -11.76
N GLN A 180 1.48 -9.31 -11.16
CA GLN A 180 1.34 -10.77 -11.12
C GLN A 180 0.28 -11.16 -10.10
N GLN A 181 0.39 -10.60 -8.88
CA GLN A 181 -0.52 -10.85 -7.76
C GLN A 181 -0.33 -9.83 -6.64
N VAL A 182 -1.29 -9.80 -5.73
CA VAL A 182 -1.19 -9.12 -4.44
C VAL A 182 -1.35 -10.16 -3.34
N GLU A 183 -0.41 -10.19 -2.40
CA GLU A 183 -0.46 -11.04 -1.22
C GLU A 183 -0.76 -10.19 0.02
N VAL A 184 -1.69 -10.64 0.85
CA VAL A 184 -2.03 -10.01 2.13
C VAL A 184 -1.78 -11.00 3.24
N LEU A 185 -0.68 -10.80 3.98
CA LEU A 185 -0.28 -11.61 5.11
C LEU A 185 -0.94 -11.02 6.36
N LYS A 186 -1.75 -11.81 7.06
CA LYS A 186 -2.46 -11.37 8.26
C LYS A 186 -1.70 -11.77 9.52
N GLY A 187 -1.80 -10.95 10.56
CA GLY A 187 -1.03 -11.10 11.79
C GLY A 187 0.42 -10.60 11.69
N PRO A 188 1.12 -10.48 12.83
CA PRO A 188 2.44 -9.89 12.89
C PRO A 188 3.50 -10.58 12.03
N GLN A 189 4.27 -9.80 11.29
CA GLN A 189 5.34 -10.27 10.41
C GLN A 189 6.71 -9.68 10.80
N GLY A 190 6.90 -9.31 12.07
CA GLY A 190 8.09 -8.60 12.55
C GLY A 190 9.41 -9.32 12.25
N THR A 191 9.45 -10.66 12.30
CA THR A 191 10.67 -11.45 12.07
C THR A 191 11.21 -11.33 10.65
N LEU A 192 10.38 -11.46 9.62
CA LEU A 192 10.80 -11.47 8.22
C LEU A 192 10.66 -10.12 7.50
N TYR A 193 9.73 -9.27 7.97
CA TYR A 193 9.41 -8.00 7.32
C TYR A 193 9.77 -6.77 8.16
N GLY A 194 10.05 -6.94 9.44
CA GLY A 194 10.55 -5.89 10.32
C GLY A 194 9.49 -4.93 10.84
N SER A 195 9.92 -3.72 11.19
CA SER A 195 9.08 -2.68 11.76
C SER A 195 7.91 -2.30 10.83
N GLY A 196 6.76 -1.96 11.43
CA GLY A 196 5.57 -1.53 10.68
C GLY A 196 4.77 -2.69 10.09
N SER A 197 4.99 -3.93 10.54
CA SER A 197 4.23 -5.12 10.14
C SER A 197 3.56 -5.80 11.34
N GLU A 198 2.95 -5.00 12.23
CA GLU A 198 2.27 -5.47 13.45
C GLU A 198 0.94 -6.13 13.17
N GLY A 199 0.14 -5.55 12.28
CA GLY A 199 -1.14 -6.10 11.83
C GLY A 199 -0.98 -7.08 10.67
N GLY A 200 0.12 -6.94 9.91
CA GLY A 200 0.39 -7.76 8.74
C GLY A 200 1.21 -7.05 7.67
N THR A 201 1.23 -7.65 6.48
CA THR A 201 2.00 -7.13 5.34
C THR A 201 1.22 -7.29 4.04
N ILE A 202 1.16 -6.23 3.23
CA ILE A 202 0.64 -6.25 1.86
C ILE A 202 1.83 -6.26 0.89
N ARG A 203 1.86 -7.23 -0.02
CA ARG A 203 2.90 -7.36 -1.04
C ARG A 203 2.30 -7.26 -2.43
N ILE A 204 2.71 -6.28 -3.18
CA ILE A 204 2.33 -6.07 -4.58
C ILE A 204 3.47 -6.62 -5.44
N ILE A 205 3.21 -7.67 -6.21
CA ILE A 205 4.22 -8.38 -7.00
C ILE A 205 3.99 -8.08 -8.46
N SER A 206 5.00 -7.49 -9.11
CA SER A 206 4.93 -7.12 -10.52
C SER A 206 5.17 -8.32 -11.44
N GLU A 207 4.56 -8.27 -12.63
CA GLU A 207 4.82 -9.25 -13.68
C GLU A 207 6.27 -9.16 -14.16
N ARG A 208 6.95 -10.30 -14.22
CA ARG A 208 8.36 -10.38 -14.62
C ARG A 208 8.53 -10.47 -16.13
N PRO A 209 9.65 -9.98 -16.70
CA PRO A 209 9.94 -10.16 -18.11
C PRO A 209 10.02 -11.63 -18.52
N ASN A 210 9.31 -12.00 -19.57
CA ASN A 210 9.40 -13.33 -20.19
C ASN A 210 10.60 -13.38 -21.12
N LEU A 211 11.50 -14.36 -20.92
CA LEU A 211 12.76 -14.48 -21.67
C LEU A 211 12.59 -15.10 -23.06
N GLU A 212 11.42 -15.68 -23.36
CA GLU A 212 11.20 -16.47 -24.57
C GLU A 212 10.25 -15.78 -25.56
N LYS A 213 9.22 -15.14 -25.06
CA LYS A 213 8.08 -14.69 -25.88
C LYS A 213 7.97 -13.17 -25.93
N PHE A 214 7.88 -12.67 -27.16
CA PHE A 214 7.38 -11.32 -27.39
C PHE A 214 5.88 -11.28 -27.08
N SER A 215 5.43 -10.28 -26.35
CA SER A 215 4.02 -10.06 -26.05
C SER A 215 3.76 -8.59 -25.78
N GLY A 216 2.53 -8.18 -26.01
CA GLY A 216 2.10 -6.82 -25.71
C GLY A 216 0.61 -6.79 -25.43
N GLN A 217 0.19 -5.75 -24.73
CA GLN A 217 -1.20 -5.50 -24.39
C GLN A 217 -1.43 -4.00 -24.32
N VAL A 218 -2.54 -3.54 -24.88
CA VAL A 218 -3.04 -2.18 -24.70
C VAL A 218 -4.47 -2.29 -24.19
N ASN A 219 -4.79 -1.49 -23.19
CA ASN A 219 -6.12 -1.39 -22.63
C ASN A 219 -6.57 0.07 -22.62
N THR A 220 -7.82 0.33 -22.95
CA THR A 220 -8.49 1.61 -22.75
C THR A 220 -9.82 1.39 -22.04
N SER A 221 -10.11 2.21 -21.07
CA SER A 221 -11.34 2.16 -20.28
C SER A 221 -12.00 3.54 -20.22
N LEU A 222 -13.30 3.56 -20.41
CA LEU A 222 -14.14 4.76 -20.34
C LEU A 222 -15.24 4.52 -19.31
N SER A 223 -15.46 5.48 -18.41
CA SER A 223 -16.51 5.34 -17.40
C SER A 223 -17.14 6.68 -17.03
N THR A 224 -18.24 6.62 -16.30
CA THR A 224 -18.89 7.80 -15.74
C THR A 224 -19.42 7.51 -14.34
N TYR A 225 -19.37 8.51 -13.47
CA TYR A 225 -20.00 8.49 -12.15
C TYR A 225 -21.48 8.90 -12.25
N ALA A 226 -22.33 8.33 -11.40
CA ALA A 226 -23.71 8.81 -11.26
C ALA A 226 -23.72 10.27 -10.77
N GLY A 227 -24.13 11.20 -11.62
CA GLY A 227 -24.08 12.63 -11.36
C GLY A 227 -22.69 13.26 -11.47
N GLY A 228 -21.69 12.49 -11.90
CA GLY A 228 -20.30 12.93 -12.01
C GLY A 228 -19.85 13.23 -13.44
N GLY A 229 -18.53 13.22 -13.60
CA GLY A 229 -17.86 13.44 -14.88
C GLY A 229 -17.54 12.14 -15.61
N PHE A 230 -16.94 12.32 -16.77
CA PHE A 230 -16.46 11.25 -17.62
C PHE A 230 -14.99 10.93 -17.26
N ASN A 231 -14.69 9.65 -17.11
CA ASN A 231 -13.37 9.17 -16.76
C ASN A 231 -12.78 8.36 -17.91
N ASN A 232 -11.47 8.43 -18.07
CA ASN A 232 -10.73 7.60 -19.01
C ASN A 232 -9.46 7.04 -18.37
N SER A 233 -9.08 5.85 -18.80
CA SER A 233 -7.85 5.17 -18.38
C SER A 233 -7.24 4.47 -19.57
N GLU A 234 -5.98 4.71 -19.86
CA GLU A 234 -5.19 4.05 -20.88
C GLU A 234 -3.97 3.40 -20.23
N ASN A 235 -3.71 2.15 -20.59
CA ASN A 235 -2.48 1.49 -20.19
C ASN A 235 -1.96 0.57 -21.30
N GLY A 236 -0.66 0.39 -21.31
CA GLY A 236 0.02 -0.48 -22.25
C GLY A 236 1.18 -1.21 -21.63
N THR A 237 1.41 -2.42 -22.10
CA THR A 237 2.54 -3.26 -21.67
C THR A 237 3.15 -3.92 -22.89
N ILE A 238 4.48 -3.99 -22.92
CA ILE A 238 5.22 -4.71 -23.94
C ILE A 238 6.35 -5.51 -23.30
N ASN A 239 6.51 -6.77 -23.70
CA ASN A 239 7.60 -7.65 -23.31
C ASN A 239 8.44 -7.99 -24.52
N ILE A 240 9.73 -7.71 -24.46
CA ILE A 240 10.68 -7.87 -25.57
C ILE A 240 11.83 -8.76 -25.09
N PRO A 241 11.89 -10.03 -25.52
CA PRO A 241 13.09 -10.86 -25.33
C PRO A 241 14.20 -10.37 -26.28
N ILE A 242 15.20 -9.69 -25.71
CA ILE A 242 16.35 -9.16 -26.46
C ILE A 242 17.30 -10.27 -26.84
N ILE A 243 17.60 -11.15 -25.87
CA ILE A 243 18.40 -12.37 -26.07
C ILE A 243 17.58 -13.50 -25.47
N LYS A 244 17.11 -14.39 -26.33
CA LYS A 244 16.31 -15.55 -25.93
C LYS A 244 16.94 -16.28 -24.75
N ASP A 245 16.15 -16.65 -23.77
CA ASP A 245 16.50 -17.33 -22.52
C ASP A 245 17.47 -16.57 -21.60
N LYS A 246 17.96 -15.38 -22.00
CA LYS A 246 18.96 -14.62 -21.23
C LYS A 246 18.58 -13.20 -20.86
N LEU A 247 18.02 -12.41 -21.78
CA LEU A 247 17.75 -11.00 -21.54
C LEU A 247 16.39 -10.61 -22.09
N SER A 248 15.54 -10.09 -21.25
CA SER A 248 14.25 -9.54 -21.63
C SER A 248 13.96 -8.23 -20.91
N ILE A 249 13.21 -7.37 -21.59
CA ILE A 249 12.74 -6.10 -21.09
C ILE A 249 11.21 -6.13 -21.13
N ARG A 250 10.57 -5.70 -20.02
CA ARG A 250 9.13 -5.45 -19.94
C ARG A 250 8.90 -4.01 -19.54
N LEU A 251 8.15 -3.30 -20.37
CA LEU A 251 7.77 -1.91 -20.15
C LEU A 251 6.26 -1.83 -20.00
N SER A 252 5.80 -1.16 -18.95
CA SER A 252 4.39 -0.85 -18.70
C SER A 252 4.23 0.64 -18.49
N ALA A 253 3.19 1.25 -19.08
CA ALA A 253 2.86 2.64 -18.88
C ALA A 253 1.35 2.81 -18.77
N TYR A 254 0.91 3.84 -18.04
CA TYR A 254 -0.50 4.13 -17.85
C TYR A 254 -0.75 5.63 -17.67
N ARG A 255 -1.98 6.03 -17.98
CA ARG A 255 -2.56 7.32 -17.62
C ARG A 255 -4.03 7.13 -17.25
N ASP A 256 -4.45 7.71 -16.12
CA ASP A 256 -5.82 7.73 -15.66
C ASP A 256 -6.25 9.18 -15.45
N SER A 257 -7.45 9.54 -15.91
CA SER A 257 -8.08 10.83 -15.66
C SER A 257 -9.50 10.61 -15.15
N ASN A 258 -9.72 10.94 -13.89
CA ASN A 258 -11.01 10.83 -13.20
C ASN A 258 -11.56 12.24 -12.98
N ALA A 259 -12.75 12.52 -13.49
CA ALA A 259 -13.30 13.87 -13.56
C ALA A 259 -13.84 14.40 -12.23
N GLY A 260 -13.84 13.60 -11.17
CA GLY A 260 -14.41 14.00 -9.88
C GLY A 260 -15.94 13.92 -9.82
N TRP A 261 -16.48 14.07 -8.61
CA TRP A 261 -17.89 13.88 -8.31
C TRP A 261 -18.39 14.71 -7.12
N ILE A 262 -17.51 15.46 -6.44
CA ILE A 262 -17.86 16.31 -5.29
C ILE A 262 -18.25 17.69 -5.76
N LYS A 263 -19.33 18.24 -5.16
CA LYS A 263 -19.76 19.61 -5.29
C LYS A 263 -19.31 20.42 -4.09
N GLU A 264 -18.50 21.47 -4.32
CA GLU A 264 -18.09 22.41 -3.30
C GLU A 264 -19.10 23.55 -3.15
N TYR A 265 -19.66 23.69 -1.94
CA TYR A 265 -20.72 24.63 -1.67
C TYR A 265 -20.23 26.09 -1.74
N TYR A 266 -19.18 26.44 -0.99
CA TYR A 266 -18.70 27.84 -0.97
C TYR A 266 -18.03 28.25 -2.26
N LEU A 267 -17.27 27.39 -2.88
CA LEU A 267 -16.60 27.65 -4.14
C LEU A 267 -17.56 27.63 -5.35
N GLN A 268 -18.81 27.19 -5.17
CA GLN A 268 -19.82 27.04 -6.23
C GLN A 268 -19.26 26.26 -7.45
N GLN A 269 -18.51 25.19 -7.18
CA GLN A 269 -17.87 24.37 -8.20
C GLN A 269 -18.30 22.92 -8.07
N ASP A 270 -18.45 22.28 -9.22
CA ASP A 270 -18.78 20.85 -9.32
C ASP A 270 -17.51 20.06 -9.69
N LYS A 271 -17.47 18.77 -9.30
CA LYS A 271 -16.43 17.82 -9.69
C LYS A 271 -15.01 18.27 -9.26
N THR A 272 -14.90 18.88 -8.09
CA THR A 272 -13.66 19.49 -7.63
C THR A 272 -12.57 18.46 -7.35
N ASN A 273 -12.94 17.26 -6.91
CA ASN A 273 -12.03 16.17 -6.54
C ASN A 273 -11.60 15.30 -7.75
N TRP A 274 -11.31 15.94 -8.90
CA TRP A 274 -10.74 15.24 -10.03
C TRP A 274 -9.35 14.70 -9.70
N VAL A 275 -8.97 13.57 -10.33
CA VAL A 275 -7.67 12.91 -10.11
C VAL A 275 -7.05 12.56 -11.45
N GLU A 276 -5.82 12.99 -11.68
CA GLU A 276 -4.98 12.57 -12.79
C GLU A 276 -3.79 11.76 -12.26
N ASN A 277 -3.58 10.58 -12.83
CA ASN A 277 -2.42 9.74 -12.58
C ASN A 277 -1.70 9.43 -13.88
N ALA A 278 -0.38 9.47 -13.85
CA ALA A 278 0.44 8.97 -14.94
C ALA A 278 1.66 8.28 -14.37
N GLY A 279 2.04 7.17 -14.99
CA GLY A 279 3.20 6.44 -14.50
C GLY A 279 3.62 5.30 -15.41
N GLY A 280 4.64 4.59 -14.95
CA GLY A 280 5.14 3.44 -15.67
C GLY A 280 6.14 2.64 -14.87
N ARG A 281 6.44 1.47 -15.42
CA ARG A 281 7.41 0.54 -14.85
C ARG A 281 8.28 -0.03 -15.95
N LEU A 282 9.59 -0.10 -15.67
CA LEU A 282 10.59 -0.77 -16.48
C LEU A 282 11.11 -1.96 -15.68
N ASN A 283 10.91 -3.16 -16.19
CA ASN A 283 11.49 -4.38 -15.65
C ASN A 283 12.51 -4.94 -16.66
N ILE A 284 13.71 -5.26 -16.19
CA ILE A 284 14.77 -5.90 -16.99
C ILE A 284 15.15 -7.18 -16.27
N ARG A 285 15.05 -8.30 -16.96
CA ARG A 285 15.53 -9.58 -16.46
C ARG A 285 16.74 -10.05 -17.26
N TYR A 286 17.83 -10.30 -16.55
CA TYR A 286 19.04 -10.87 -17.12
C TYR A 286 19.42 -12.18 -16.43
N LYS A 287 19.58 -13.24 -17.20
CA LYS A 287 19.95 -14.58 -16.75
C LYS A 287 21.31 -14.95 -17.36
N PRO A 288 22.42 -14.49 -16.73
CA PRO A 288 23.77 -14.76 -17.25
C PRO A 288 24.12 -16.25 -17.24
N MET A 289 23.61 -16.99 -16.24
CA MET A 289 23.78 -18.44 -16.08
C MET A 289 22.41 -19.06 -15.71
N GLU A 290 22.26 -20.36 -15.90
CA GLU A 290 20.99 -21.06 -15.63
C GLU A 290 20.53 -20.91 -14.18
N ASN A 291 21.45 -20.83 -13.24
CA ASN A 291 21.17 -20.72 -11.81
C ASN A 291 21.30 -19.30 -11.26
N TRP A 292 21.54 -18.30 -12.10
CA TRP A 292 21.68 -16.91 -11.66
C TRP A 292 20.78 -15.97 -12.47
N THR A 293 19.94 -15.22 -11.77
CA THR A 293 19.02 -14.23 -12.35
C THR A 293 19.26 -12.88 -11.68
N ILE A 294 19.28 -11.83 -12.48
CA ILE A 294 19.35 -10.44 -12.06
C ILE A 294 18.11 -9.73 -12.61
N ASP A 295 17.31 -9.17 -11.72
CA ASP A 295 16.15 -8.35 -12.07
C ASP A 295 16.39 -6.89 -11.66
N PHE A 296 16.19 -5.97 -12.59
CA PHE A 296 16.09 -4.55 -12.32
C PHE A 296 14.64 -4.10 -12.49
N ILE A 297 14.13 -3.32 -11.55
CA ILE A 297 12.77 -2.77 -11.55
C ILE A 297 12.86 -1.28 -11.29
N GLY A 298 12.35 -0.46 -12.20
CA GLY A 298 12.16 0.97 -12.03
C GLY A 298 10.68 1.32 -12.10
N TYR A 299 10.16 2.02 -11.12
CA TYR A 299 8.77 2.45 -11.01
C TYR A 299 8.70 3.96 -10.83
N ARG A 300 7.76 4.61 -11.52
CA ARG A 300 7.45 6.02 -11.32
C ARG A 300 5.95 6.27 -11.48
N GLN A 301 5.40 7.07 -10.56
CA GLN A 301 4.01 7.51 -10.55
C GLN A 301 3.94 8.98 -10.18
N ASN A 302 3.12 9.74 -10.89
CA ASN A 302 2.74 11.11 -10.57
C ASN A 302 1.22 11.16 -10.44
N THR A 303 0.74 11.75 -9.35
CA THR A 303 -0.68 11.95 -9.06
C THR A 303 -0.91 13.44 -8.85
N SER A 304 -1.96 13.97 -9.48
CA SER A 304 -2.46 15.33 -9.25
C SER A 304 -3.94 15.26 -8.91
N VAL A 305 -4.35 16.01 -7.91
CA VAL A 305 -5.72 16.02 -7.38
C VAL A 305 -6.21 17.46 -7.31
N GLY A 306 -7.42 17.72 -7.77
CA GLY A 306 -8.00 19.06 -7.77
C GLY A 306 -8.46 19.53 -6.41
N ASP A 307 -8.98 18.61 -5.60
CA ASP A 307 -9.42 18.86 -4.23
C ASP A 307 -9.47 17.55 -3.44
N LEU A 308 -9.51 17.62 -2.11
CA LEU A 308 -9.67 16.47 -1.24
C LEU A 308 -11.06 15.83 -1.42
N SER A 309 -11.12 14.51 -1.22
CA SER A 309 -12.39 13.78 -1.31
C SER A 309 -13.20 13.83 -0.01
N ASN A 310 -13.19 14.98 0.66
CA ASN A 310 -13.86 15.22 1.93
C ASN A 310 -15.32 15.61 1.70
N LEU A 311 -16.26 14.93 2.36
CA LEU A 311 -17.68 15.27 2.36
C LEU A 311 -18.05 15.81 3.73
N ASN A 312 -18.96 16.78 3.78
CA ASN A 312 -19.48 17.31 5.04
C ASN A 312 -20.92 16.79 5.28
N PRO A 313 -21.14 15.87 6.24
CA PRO A 313 -22.48 15.34 6.51
C PRO A 313 -23.55 16.38 6.81
N SER A 314 -23.20 17.49 7.47
CA SER A 314 -24.10 18.60 7.77
C SER A 314 -24.58 19.35 6.52
N TYR A 315 -23.87 19.23 5.38
CA TYR A 315 -24.30 19.76 4.07
C TYR A 315 -24.96 18.70 3.18
N ILE A 316 -24.95 17.46 3.65
CA ILE A 316 -25.60 16.35 2.99
C ILE A 316 -27.07 16.38 3.38
N ASP A 317 -27.78 17.32 2.80
CA ASP A 317 -29.23 17.37 2.85
C ASP A 317 -29.78 16.53 1.71
N ALA A 318 -30.86 15.80 1.99
CA ALA A 318 -31.56 14.97 1.01
C ALA A 318 -32.07 15.77 -0.21
N ALA A 319 -32.29 17.09 -0.07
CA ALA A 319 -32.74 17.99 -1.12
C ALA A 319 -31.59 18.57 -1.97
N HIS A 320 -30.36 18.62 -1.47
CA HIS A 320 -29.28 19.35 -2.13
C HIS A 320 -28.29 18.45 -2.91
N ASN A 321 -27.52 17.61 -2.27
CA ASN A 321 -26.66 16.62 -2.89
C ASN A 321 -25.92 15.81 -1.82
N LYS A 322 -26.08 14.51 -1.81
CA LYS A 322 -25.34 13.64 -0.88
C LYS A 322 -23.83 13.62 -1.06
N TRP A 323 -23.32 14.19 -2.15
CA TRP A 323 -21.89 14.26 -2.50
C TRP A 323 -21.40 15.70 -2.44
N ALA A 324 -21.65 16.39 -1.33
CA ALA A 324 -21.28 17.79 -1.14
C ALA A 324 -20.18 17.96 -0.09
N ALA A 325 -19.35 18.96 -0.33
CA ALA A 325 -18.36 19.48 0.60
C ALA A 325 -18.53 20.99 0.78
N ALA A 326 -17.84 21.54 1.75
CA ALA A 326 -18.00 22.93 2.14
C ALA A 326 -16.65 23.59 2.43
N SER A 327 -15.66 23.32 1.61
CA SER A 327 -14.35 23.97 1.70
C SER A 327 -14.44 25.41 1.23
N MET A 328 -13.82 26.33 1.98
CA MET A 328 -13.74 27.75 1.63
C MET A 328 -12.62 28.04 0.65
N VAL A 329 -11.63 27.16 0.56
CA VAL A 329 -10.54 27.20 -0.42
C VAL A 329 -10.40 25.86 -1.11
N LYS A 330 -9.88 25.83 -2.32
CA LYS A 330 -9.46 24.60 -2.98
C LYS A 330 -8.30 23.95 -2.22
N GLN A 331 -8.31 22.65 -2.18
CA GLN A 331 -7.31 21.85 -1.48
C GLN A 331 -6.54 20.96 -2.47
N PRO A 332 -5.85 21.56 -3.46
CA PRO A 332 -5.10 20.82 -4.46
C PRO A 332 -3.95 20.05 -3.83
N TYR A 333 -3.64 18.90 -4.42
CA TYR A 333 -2.51 18.16 -3.96
C TYR A 333 -1.79 17.40 -5.08
N THR A 334 -0.48 17.17 -4.91
CA THR A 334 0.35 16.41 -5.82
C THR A 334 1.15 15.36 -5.05
N ASP A 335 1.30 14.17 -5.64
CA ASP A 335 2.10 13.08 -5.09
C ASP A 335 2.97 12.47 -6.19
N GLN A 336 4.28 12.50 -5.99
CA GLN A 336 5.27 11.95 -6.92
C GLN A 336 6.02 10.84 -6.20
N PHE A 337 5.88 9.61 -6.70
CA PHE A 337 6.56 8.43 -6.15
C PHE A 337 7.43 7.77 -7.20
N GLN A 338 8.67 7.45 -6.85
CA GLN A 338 9.57 6.66 -7.66
C GLN A 338 10.36 5.67 -6.81
N ALA A 339 10.61 4.49 -7.37
CA ALA A 339 11.33 3.42 -6.70
C ALA A 339 12.13 2.60 -7.69
N TYR A 340 13.34 2.22 -7.31
CA TYR A 340 14.23 1.38 -8.10
C TYR A 340 14.73 0.22 -7.27
N ASN A 341 14.82 -0.95 -7.86
CA ASN A 341 15.25 -2.16 -7.17
C ASN A 341 16.15 -3.01 -8.09
N LEU A 342 17.22 -3.49 -7.52
CA LEU A 342 18.08 -4.50 -8.14
C LEU A 342 18.03 -5.76 -7.28
N ILE A 343 17.60 -6.87 -7.88
CA ILE A 343 17.46 -8.16 -7.20
C ILE A 343 18.39 -9.15 -7.91
N SER A 344 19.30 -9.76 -7.16
CA SER A 344 20.17 -10.84 -7.63
C SER A 344 19.79 -12.13 -6.92
N THR A 345 19.39 -13.15 -7.66
CA THR A 345 19.04 -14.47 -7.13
C THR A 345 19.93 -15.54 -7.73
N THR A 346 20.64 -16.27 -6.87
CA THR A 346 21.52 -17.37 -7.27
C THR A 346 21.11 -18.65 -6.58
N HIS A 347 20.73 -19.65 -7.37
CA HIS A 347 20.39 -20.99 -6.88
C HIS A 347 21.66 -21.85 -6.80
N MET A 348 22.05 -22.18 -5.57
CA MET A 348 23.15 -23.11 -5.28
C MET A 348 22.57 -24.46 -4.87
N LYS A 349 23.40 -25.50 -4.86
CA LYS A 349 22.94 -26.85 -4.46
C LYS A 349 22.42 -26.91 -3.02
N TRP A 350 22.92 -26.07 -2.13
CA TRP A 350 22.62 -26.10 -0.69
C TRP A 350 21.80 -24.89 -0.21
N ALA A 351 21.73 -23.82 -0.99
CA ALA A 351 20.98 -22.61 -0.65
C ALA A 351 20.59 -21.82 -1.91
N THR A 352 19.63 -20.93 -1.75
CA THR A 352 19.35 -19.81 -2.65
C THR A 352 19.84 -18.53 -1.99
N LEU A 353 20.78 -17.83 -2.62
CA LEU A 353 21.21 -16.50 -2.25
C LEU A 353 20.33 -15.48 -2.96
N THR A 354 19.73 -14.57 -2.22
CA THR A 354 19.04 -13.40 -2.76
C THR A 354 19.68 -12.15 -2.16
N ALA A 355 20.11 -11.22 -3.01
CA ALA A 355 20.61 -9.92 -2.62
C ALA A 355 19.74 -8.84 -3.29
N THR A 356 19.26 -7.88 -2.51
CA THR A 356 18.45 -6.78 -3.00
C THR A 356 19.06 -5.44 -2.58
N ALA A 357 18.95 -4.46 -3.47
CA ALA A 357 19.28 -3.08 -3.18
C ALA A 357 18.22 -2.18 -3.80
N SER A 358 17.62 -1.33 -3.02
CA SER A 358 16.57 -0.44 -3.48
C SER A 358 16.77 1.00 -3.04
N TRP A 359 16.24 1.91 -3.85
CA TRP A 359 16.11 3.30 -3.53
C TRP A 359 14.70 3.76 -3.90
N GLN A 360 14.12 4.63 -3.07
CA GLN A 360 12.85 5.26 -3.31
C GLN A 360 12.85 6.71 -2.90
N GLU A 361 12.09 7.51 -3.63
CA GLU A 361 11.78 8.90 -3.30
C GLU A 361 10.28 9.14 -3.45
N ARG A 362 9.70 9.87 -2.50
CA ARG A 362 8.34 10.39 -2.63
C ARG A 362 8.31 11.85 -2.23
N LYS A 363 7.58 12.65 -2.99
CA LYS A 363 7.32 14.05 -2.71
C LYS A 363 5.83 14.30 -2.78
N MET A 364 5.30 14.95 -1.77
CA MET A 364 3.90 15.32 -1.70
C MET A 364 3.77 16.78 -1.28
N THR A 365 2.90 17.49 -1.96
CA THR A 365 2.47 18.83 -1.56
C THR A 365 0.95 18.83 -1.50
N TYR A 366 0.38 19.22 -0.37
CA TYR A 366 -1.06 19.33 -0.24
C TYR A 366 -1.47 20.57 0.55
N THR A 367 -2.67 21.06 0.23
CA THR A 367 -3.27 22.24 0.87
C THR A 367 -4.50 21.80 1.66
N HIS A 368 -4.63 22.30 2.89
CA HIS A 368 -5.81 22.11 3.75
C HIS A 368 -6.47 23.44 4.04
N ASP A 369 -7.78 23.49 3.92
CA ASP A 369 -8.60 24.58 4.37
C ASP A 369 -8.60 24.68 5.92
N THR A 370 -8.20 25.82 6.43
CA THR A 370 -8.21 26.14 7.87
C THR A 370 -8.97 27.42 8.18
N SER A 371 -9.74 27.93 7.21
CA SER A 371 -10.49 29.19 7.34
C SER A 371 -11.45 29.16 8.51
N TYR A 372 -11.97 28.00 8.88
CA TYR A 372 -12.88 27.83 10.03
C TYR A 372 -12.25 28.17 11.39
N ASN A 373 -10.92 28.11 11.50
CA ASN A 373 -10.22 28.45 12.74
C ASN A 373 -10.32 29.95 13.10
N TYR A 374 -10.71 30.80 12.14
CA TYR A 374 -10.79 32.26 12.29
C TYR A 374 -12.20 32.79 12.28
N THR A 375 -13.18 31.95 11.99
CA THR A 375 -14.57 32.34 11.89
C THR A 375 -15.33 31.85 13.16
N ASN A 376 -16.03 32.75 13.78
CA ASN A 376 -16.98 32.65 14.87
C ASN A 376 -16.95 31.38 15.77
N SER A 377 -16.52 31.55 17.02
CA SER A 377 -16.42 30.54 18.09
C SER A 377 -17.77 29.92 18.55
N ASN A 378 -18.90 30.30 17.95
CA ASN A 378 -20.22 29.82 18.35
C ASN A 378 -20.68 28.55 17.61
N CYS A 379 -19.92 28.07 16.66
CA CYS A 379 -20.27 26.92 15.85
C CYS A 379 -19.32 25.74 16.16
N SER A 380 -19.49 25.15 17.31
CA SER A 380 -18.71 24.00 17.74
C SER A 380 -19.53 22.72 17.78
N GLY A 381 -18.97 21.62 17.30
CA GLY A 381 -19.54 20.28 17.41
C GLY A 381 -19.96 19.63 16.08
N ALA A 382 -19.97 18.31 16.06
CA ALA A 382 -20.27 17.48 14.88
C ALA A 382 -21.74 17.63 14.39
N ASP A 383 -22.62 18.18 15.21
CA ASP A 383 -24.08 18.28 14.95
C ASP A 383 -24.54 19.72 14.71
N ALA A 384 -23.63 20.71 14.69
CA ALA A 384 -24.02 22.09 14.44
C ALA A 384 -24.58 22.26 13.02
N ASP A 385 -25.71 23.01 12.89
CA ASP A 385 -26.18 23.46 11.58
C ASP A 385 -25.19 24.49 11.02
N PHE A 386 -24.19 23.96 10.32
CA PHE A 386 -23.05 24.71 9.86
C PHE A 386 -23.42 25.78 8.83
N LEU A 387 -24.47 25.57 8.03
CA LEU A 387 -24.99 26.56 7.08
C LEU A 387 -25.63 27.77 7.79
N ALA A 388 -26.24 27.54 8.93
CA ALA A 388 -26.74 28.63 9.75
C ALA A 388 -25.62 29.44 10.42
N CYS A 389 -24.52 28.76 10.76
CA CYS A 389 -23.33 29.36 11.37
C CYS A 389 -22.46 30.13 10.38
N TYR A 390 -22.36 29.62 9.14
CA TYR A 390 -21.51 30.20 8.08
C TYR A 390 -22.33 30.36 6.79
N PRO A 391 -23.19 31.37 6.70
CA PRO A 391 -23.93 31.64 5.49
C PRO A 391 -23.00 32.08 4.36
N LEU A 392 -23.39 31.81 3.13
CA LEU A 392 -22.61 32.18 1.93
C LEU A 392 -22.23 33.67 1.91
N SER A 393 -23.08 34.51 2.47
CA SER A 393 -22.83 35.97 2.61
C SER A 393 -21.65 36.28 3.52
N GLU A 394 -21.44 35.53 4.61
CA GLU A 394 -20.31 35.69 5.51
C GLU A 394 -19.01 35.18 4.83
N TYR A 395 -19.11 34.06 4.12
CA TYR A 395 -17.97 33.59 3.28
C TYR A 395 -17.54 34.66 2.29
N MET A 396 -18.46 35.26 1.56
CA MET A 396 -18.14 36.30 0.57
C MET A 396 -17.52 37.55 1.25
N THR A 397 -17.92 37.88 2.47
CA THR A 397 -17.32 38.97 3.27
C THR A 397 -15.89 38.60 3.67
N ASN A 398 -15.70 37.39 4.23
CA ASN A 398 -14.37 36.91 4.64
C ASN A 398 -13.40 36.78 3.46
N LEU A 399 -13.88 36.40 2.28
CA LEU A 399 -13.12 36.36 1.06
C LEU A 399 -12.67 37.77 0.63
N ALA A 400 -13.60 38.76 0.65
CA ALA A 400 -13.29 40.15 0.31
C ALA A 400 -12.30 40.77 1.31
N ASP A 401 -12.38 40.40 2.59
CA ASP A 401 -11.50 40.85 3.66
C ASP A 401 -10.13 40.11 3.70
N GLY A 402 -9.89 39.12 2.83
CA GLY A 402 -8.67 38.30 2.84
C GLY A 402 -8.51 37.43 4.09
N LYS A 403 -9.62 37.03 4.73
CA LYS A 403 -9.63 36.22 5.97
C LYS A 403 -9.69 34.73 5.73
N ILE A 404 -9.56 34.25 4.49
CA ILE A 404 -9.47 32.81 4.20
C ILE A 404 -8.03 32.34 4.37
N ASN A 405 -7.89 31.17 4.96
CA ASN A 405 -6.61 30.62 5.35
C ASN A 405 -6.46 29.15 4.96
N ALA A 406 -5.25 28.74 4.72
CA ALA A 406 -4.91 27.34 4.50
C ALA A 406 -3.57 26.96 5.15
N VAL A 407 -3.38 25.67 5.34
CA VAL A 407 -2.08 25.07 5.58
C VAL A 407 -1.61 24.41 4.31
N GLN A 408 -0.39 24.67 3.90
CA GLN A 408 0.29 23.94 2.85
C GLN A 408 1.44 23.14 3.42
N ASP A 409 1.37 21.83 3.21
CA ASP A 409 2.39 20.87 3.63
C ASP A 409 3.20 20.41 2.43
N ASN A 410 4.53 20.44 2.56
CA ASN A 410 5.46 19.89 1.60
C ASN A 410 6.26 18.79 2.27
N GLN A 411 6.09 17.57 1.81
CA GLN A 411 6.71 16.39 2.39
C GLN A 411 7.61 15.70 1.36
N ALA A 412 8.76 15.24 1.81
CA ALA A 412 9.67 14.45 0.99
C ALA A 412 10.27 13.33 1.84
N VAL A 413 10.33 12.13 1.27
CA VAL A 413 11.05 11.00 1.86
C VAL A 413 11.97 10.38 0.83
N ASN A 414 13.22 10.11 1.25
CA ASN A 414 14.20 9.32 0.51
C ASN A 414 14.57 8.12 1.36
N ALA A 415 14.57 6.93 0.78
CA ALA A 415 15.02 5.75 1.50
C ALA A 415 15.89 4.85 0.63
N TRP A 416 16.95 4.32 1.25
CA TRP A 416 17.80 3.27 0.72
C TRP A 416 17.60 2.01 1.55
N THR A 417 17.50 0.87 0.88
CA THR A 417 17.36 -0.43 1.54
C THR A 417 18.26 -1.45 0.89
N ALA A 418 18.90 -2.28 1.69
CA ALA A 418 19.68 -3.41 1.21
C ALA A 418 19.36 -4.63 2.07
N GLU A 419 19.19 -5.78 1.44
CA GLU A 419 19.01 -7.07 2.12
C GLU A 419 19.84 -8.15 1.43
N VAL A 420 20.49 -8.96 2.21
CA VAL A 420 21.16 -10.19 1.74
C VAL A 420 20.63 -11.35 2.56
N ARG A 421 20.03 -12.33 1.88
CA ARG A 421 19.46 -13.51 2.55
C ARG A 421 19.85 -14.80 1.86
N LEU A 422 19.98 -15.83 2.65
CA LEU A 422 20.13 -17.22 2.23
C LEU A 422 18.89 -18.00 2.66
N SER A 423 18.39 -18.84 1.77
CA SER A 423 17.25 -19.73 2.06
C SER A 423 17.56 -21.15 1.65
N ALA A 424 17.03 -22.11 2.41
CA ALA A 424 17.15 -23.53 2.06
C ALA A 424 16.52 -23.80 0.68
N PRO A 425 17.07 -24.75 -0.12
CA PRO A 425 16.41 -25.23 -1.32
C PRO A 425 15.02 -25.81 -1.00
N ALA A 426 14.08 -25.70 -1.94
CA ALA A 426 12.67 -26.10 -1.73
C ALA A 426 12.53 -27.58 -1.29
N HIS A 427 13.44 -28.46 -1.70
CA HIS A 427 13.40 -29.89 -1.37
C HIS A 427 14.17 -30.27 -0.09
N SER A 428 14.74 -29.30 0.63
CA SER A 428 15.47 -29.58 1.85
C SER A 428 14.51 -30.04 2.95
N ARG A 429 14.95 -31.07 3.72
CA ARG A 429 14.18 -31.56 4.86
C ARG A 429 13.99 -30.47 5.93
N ILE A 430 15.05 -29.74 6.23
CA ILE A 430 15.05 -28.59 7.13
C ILE A 430 14.95 -27.36 6.27
N GLN A 431 13.90 -26.56 6.51
CA GLN A 431 13.69 -25.31 5.81
C GLN A 431 14.18 -24.15 6.70
N TRP A 432 15.00 -23.29 6.14
CA TRP A 432 15.54 -22.15 6.85
C TRP A 432 15.70 -20.94 5.91
N THR A 433 15.61 -19.78 6.48
CA THR A 433 15.93 -18.50 5.85
C THR A 433 16.66 -17.65 6.86
N GLY A 434 17.75 -17.00 6.48
CA GLY A 434 18.46 -16.08 7.34
C GLY A 434 19.11 -14.97 6.52
N GLY A 435 19.19 -13.78 7.07
CA GLY A 435 19.70 -12.63 6.35
C GLY A 435 20.02 -11.44 7.21
N VAL A 436 20.58 -10.43 6.54
CA VAL A 436 20.90 -9.11 7.10
C VAL A 436 20.17 -8.05 6.28
N PHE A 437 19.60 -7.10 6.98
CA PHE A 437 18.84 -5.99 6.43
C PHE A 437 19.43 -4.67 6.87
N TYR A 438 19.48 -3.70 5.96
CA TYR A 438 19.84 -2.32 6.24
C TYR A 438 18.85 -1.36 5.58
N GLN A 439 18.47 -0.32 6.30
CA GLN A 439 17.64 0.78 5.77
C GLN A 439 18.16 2.13 6.29
N MET A 440 18.17 3.11 5.41
CA MET A 440 18.35 4.52 5.76
C MET A 440 17.16 5.29 5.16
N ARG A 441 16.43 6.02 6.00
CA ARG A 441 15.28 6.85 5.63
C ARG A 441 15.56 8.29 6.02
N GLN A 442 15.31 9.22 5.13
CA GLN A 442 15.43 10.66 5.34
C GLN A 442 14.11 11.32 4.97
N ASN A 443 13.45 11.90 5.96
CA ASN A 443 12.22 12.67 5.78
C ASN A 443 12.50 14.15 5.94
N LYS A 444 11.80 14.93 5.12
CA LYS A 444 11.73 16.38 5.22
C LYS A 444 10.27 16.80 5.15
N PHE A 445 9.88 17.64 6.07
CA PHE A 445 8.58 18.26 6.13
C PHE A 445 8.73 19.76 6.20
N ALA A 446 7.88 20.50 5.48
CA ALA A 446 7.81 21.95 5.60
C ALA A 446 6.35 22.39 5.55
N LEU A 447 5.94 23.17 6.53
CA LEU A 447 4.58 23.70 6.67
C LEU A 447 4.60 25.22 6.49
N ASN A 448 3.59 25.70 5.77
CA ASN A 448 3.26 27.10 5.66
C ASN A 448 1.78 27.29 5.94
N TYR A 449 1.45 28.07 6.97
CA TYR A 449 0.08 28.35 7.39
C TYR A 449 -0.21 29.84 7.30
N GLY A 450 -1.26 30.26 6.60
CA GLY A 450 -1.60 31.68 6.45
C GLY A 450 -2.69 31.95 5.44
N GLY A 451 -2.85 33.22 5.10
CA GLY A 451 -3.81 33.66 4.11
C GLY A 451 -3.50 33.16 2.71
N VAL A 452 -4.54 32.79 1.99
CA VAL A 452 -4.48 32.27 0.63
C VAL A 452 -5.57 32.89 -0.23
N ASP A 453 -5.46 32.75 -1.55
CA ASP A 453 -6.55 32.99 -2.47
C ASP A 453 -7.60 31.85 -2.43
N PRO A 454 -8.77 31.98 -3.06
CA PRO A 454 -9.80 30.91 -3.10
C PRO A 454 -9.32 29.62 -3.79
N TYR A 455 -8.22 29.69 -4.52
CA TYR A 455 -7.61 28.52 -5.19
C TYR A 455 -6.60 27.79 -4.30
N GLY A 456 -6.36 28.29 -3.05
CA GLY A 456 -5.41 27.71 -2.11
C GLY A 456 -3.95 28.07 -2.38
N TYR A 457 -3.69 29.11 -3.16
CA TYR A 457 -2.32 29.55 -3.44
C TYR A 457 -1.89 30.64 -2.47
N PHE A 458 -0.71 30.44 -1.91
CA PHE A 458 -0.01 31.45 -1.12
C PHE A 458 0.72 32.43 -2.05
N ASP A 459 0.62 33.72 -1.73
CA ASP A 459 1.53 34.72 -2.30
C ASP A 459 2.91 34.52 -1.64
N ARG A 460 3.89 34.08 -2.42
CA ARG A 460 5.23 33.70 -1.91
C ARG A 460 6.25 34.76 -2.25
N ASN A 461 7.07 35.09 -1.24
CA ASN A 461 8.26 35.91 -1.44
C ASN A 461 9.41 35.10 -2.09
N SER A 462 10.55 35.76 -2.34
CA SER A 462 11.76 35.15 -2.92
C SER A 462 12.31 33.96 -2.10
N ASP A 463 12.00 33.90 -0.79
CA ASP A 463 12.44 32.86 0.13
C ASP A 463 11.54 31.62 0.08
N GLY A 464 10.45 31.66 -0.70
CA GLY A 464 9.48 30.59 -0.85
C GLY A 464 8.40 30.54 0.24
N TRP A 465 8.39 31.53 1.16
CA TRP A 465 7.40 31.63 2.23
C TRP A 465 6.40 32.76 1.96
N ALA A 466 5.15 32.56 2.32
CA ALA A 466 4.13 33.55 2.11
C ALA A 466 4.31 34.73 3.07
N PRO A 467 4.22 35.98 2.61
CA PRO A 467 4.22 37.15 3.49
C PRO A 467 3.09 37.13 4.53
N THR A 468 1.97 36.54 4.15
CA THR A 468 0.79 36.36 5.00
C THR A 468 0.87 35.14 5.93
N SER A 469 1.98 34.43 5.93
CA SER A 469 2.19 33.25 6.78
C SER A 469 2.07 33.63 8.26
N VAL A 470 1.25 32.90 8.99
CA VAL A 470 1.07 33.05 10.45
C VAL A 470 1.87 32.00 11.22
N LEU A 471 2.30 30.93 10.56
CA LEU A 471 3.18 29.89 11.09
C LEU A 471 3.97 29.31 9.92
N ALA A 472 5.28 29.17 10.08
CA ALA A 472 6.12 28.48 9.12
C ALA A 472 7.20 27.68 9.85
N ARG A 473 7.36 26.39 9.46
CA ARG A 473 8.39 25.53 10.03
C ARG A 473 8.89 24.46 9.05
N ALA A 474 10.08 23.95 9.32
CA ALA A 474 10.63 22.80 8.60
C ALA A 474 11.18 21.78 9.61
N ASN A 475 10.95 20.51 9.32
CA ASN A 475 11.39 19.38 10.16
C ASN A 475 12.19 18.39 9.33
N TRP A 476 13.14 17.73 9.97
CA TRP A 476 13.93 16.64 9.42
C TRP A 476 13.87 15.46 10.37
N ASP A 477 13.68 14.27 9.83
CA ASP A 477 13.63 13.02 10.55
C ASP A 477 14.43 11.97 9.77
N ASN A 478 15.58 11.60 10.31
CA ASN A 478 16.49 10.63 9.73
C ASN A 478 16.48 9.37 10.57
N THR A 479 16.22 8.24 9.93
CA THR A 479 16.20 6.93 10.60
C THR A 479 17.18 6.00 9.91
N GLN A 480 18.00 5.30 10.67
CA GLN A 480 18.86 4.22 10.20
C GLN A 480 18.51 2.95 10.97
N GLN A 481 18.42 1.84 10.26
CA GLN A 481 18.16 0.53 10.86
C GLN A 481 19.10 -0.51 10.27
N ILE A 482 19.66 -1.34 11.15
CA ILE A 482 20.32 -2.59 10.78
C ILE A 482 19.62 -3.72 11.52
N ALA A 483 19.44 -4.88 10.86
CA ALA A 483 18.83 -6.03 11.49
C ALA A 483 19.42 -7.34 10.95
N GLU A 484 19.52 -8.32 11.82
CA GLU A 484 19.78 -9.71 11.49
C GLU A 484 18.52 -10.52 11.77
N PHE A 485 18.15 -11.42 10.86
CA PHE A 485 16.94 -12.22 11.02
C PHE A 485 17.16 -13.66 10.56
N GLY A 486 16.37 -14.54 11.14
CA GLY A 486 16.37 -15.94 10.74
C GLY A 486 15.09 -16.66 11.14
N GLU A 487 14.70 -17.62 10.32
CA GLU A 487 13.60 -18.54 10.58
C GLU A 487 14.04 -19.96 10.22
N LEU A 488 13.71 -20.91 11.07
CA LEU A 488 14.03 -22.33 10.91
C LEU A 488 12.78 -23.17 11.11
N THR A 489 12.43 -23.98 10.12
CA THR A 489 11.37 -24.99 10.22
C THR A 489 11.99 -26.39 10.26
N TYR A 490 11.74 -27.09 11.35
CA TYR A 490 12.22 -28.45 11.58
C TYR A 490 11.06 -29.46 11.57
N PRO A 491 11.07 -30.48 10.70
CA PRO A 491 10.06 -31.54 10.70
C PRO A 491 10.39 -32.56 11.78
N ILE A 492 9.61 -32.54 12.87
CA ILE A 492 9.71 -33.57 13.94
C ILE A 492 9.29 -34.93 13.38
N THR A 493 8.21 -34.94 12.61
CA THR A 493 7.72 -36.10 11.86
C THR A 493 7.42 -35.69 10.41
N LYS A 494 6.93 -36.60 9.59
CA LYS A 494 6.45 -36.25 8.24
C LYS A 494 5.22 -35.32 8.28
N LYS A 495 4.49 -35.30 9.39
CA LYS A 495 3.26 -34.52 9.55
C LYS A 495 3.42 -33.33 10.50
N LEU A 496 4.29 -33.44 11.49
CA LEU A 496 4.48 -32.42 12.54
C LEU A 496 5.75 -31.62 12.27
N LYS A 497 5.59 -30.30 12.16
CA LYS A 497 6.68 -29.36 11.95
C LYS A 497 6.64 -28.29 13.02
N ILE A 498 7.79 -27.84 13.45
CA ILE A 498 7.94 -26.65 14.32
C ILE A 498 8.78 -25.60 13.59
N THR A 499 8.42 -24.35 13.77
CA THR A 499 9.14 -23.20 13.20
C THR A 499 9.47 -22.24 14.32
N GLY A 500 10.70 -21.78 14.37
CA GLY A 500 11.14 -20.68 15.22
C GLY A 500 11.78 -19.59 14.39
N GLY A 501 11.49 -18.36 14.70
CA GLY A 501 12.03 -17.18 14.03
C GLY A 501 12.47 -16.13 15.03
N VAL A 502 13.49 -15.37 14.68
CA VAL A 502 14.00 -14.24 15.46
C VAL A 502 14.53 -13.16 14.53
N ARG A 503 14.36 -11.91 14.93
CA ARG A 503 15.01 -10.74 14.34
C ARG A 503 15.59 -9.92 15.48
N VAL A 504 16.85 -9.59 15.36
CA VAL A 504 17.56 -8.65 16.25
C VAL A 504 17.84 -7.40 15.43
N PHE A 505 17.60 -6.23 16.01
CA PHE A 505 17.78 -5.00 15.26
C PHE A 505 18.26 -3.85 16.14
N GLN A 506 18.91 -2.90 15.48
CA GLN A 506 19.29 -1.61 16.02
C GLN A 506 18.68 -0.53 15.13
N VAL A 507 18.07 0.46 15.77
CA VAL A 507 17.55 1.67 15.13
C VAL A 507 18.21 2.88 15.75
N GLN A 508 18.60 3.84 14.91
CA GLN A 508 18.97 5.18 15.33
C GLN A 508 18.04 6.16 14.60
N ARG A 509 17.49 7.13 15.34
CA ARG A 509 16.60 8.16 14.80
C ARG A 509 17.04 9.52 15.29
N ASP A 510 17.23 10.45 14.34
CA ASP A 510 17.65 11.82 14.57
C ASP A 510 16.59 12.77 14.01
N VAL A 511 16.04 13.64 14.86
CA VAL A 511 15.06 14.64 14.44
C VAL A 511 15.57 16.05 14.70
N ALA A 512 15.24 16.98 13.82
CA ALA A 512 15.57 18.40 13.98
C ALA A 512 14.40 19.25 13.48
N SER A 513 14.24 20.44 14.00
CA SER A 513 13.20 21.38 13.61
C SER A 513 13.76 22.79 13.49
N GLU A 514 13.26 23.53 12.49
CA GLU A 514 13.46 24.95 12.33
C GLU A 514 12.09 25.61 12.25
N GLN A 515 11.80 26.49 13.21
CA GLN A 515 10.60 27.30 13.19
C GLN A 515 10.97 28.66 12.63
N LEU A 516 10.49 28.98 11.44
CA LEU A 516 10.78 30.22 10.74
C LEU A 516 9.90 31.36 11.22
N ARG A 517 8.67 31.04 11.60
CA ARG A 517 7.70 31.96 12.18
C ARG A 517 6.88 31.25 13.24
N ALA A 518 6.85 31.80 14.45
CA ALA A 518 5.91 31.35 15.49
C ALA A 518 4.48 31.74 15.10
N TYR A 519 3.51 31.01 15.60
CA TYR A 519 2.11 31.28 15.35
C TYR A 519 1.73 32.72 15.75
N GLN A 520 1.26 33.52 14.79
CA GLN A 520 0.96 34.95 14.92
C GLN A 520 2.13 35.81 15.40
N GLY A 521 3.34 35.29 15.40
CA GLY A 521 4.56 36.01 15.79
C GLY A 521 5.28 36.67 14.60
N PRO A 522 6.34 37.42 14.86
CA PRO A 522 7.23 37.94 13.82
C PRO A 522 7.99 36.81 13.14
N TYR A 523 8.52 37.09 11.95
CA TYR A 523 9.51 36.22 11.33
C TYR A 523 10.81 36.28 12.16
N ASP A 524 11.05 35.24 12.92
CA ASP A 524 12.22 35.07 13.79
C ASP A 524 12.63 33.60 13.81
N PRO A 525 13.51 33.20 12.87
CA PRO A 525 13.90 31.79 12.74
C PRO A 525 14.52 31.25 14.02
N GLN A 526 13.91 30.21 14.59
CA GLN A 526 14.42 29.48 15.74
C GLN A 526 14.83 28.08 15.30
N PHE A 527 16.07 27.74 15.51
CA PHE A 527 16.58 26.40 15.25
C PHE A 527 16.57 25.58 16.55
N TYR A 528 15.84 24.48 16.53
CA TYR A 528 15.85 23.53 17.64
C TYR A 528 16.92 22.47 17.39
N PRO A 529 17.83 22.23 18.34
CA PRO A 529 18.90 21.26 18.17
C PRO A 529 18.35 19.86 17.90
N SER A 530 19.10 19.07 17.15
CA SER A 530 18.70 17.71 16.86
C SER A 530 18.60 16.88 18.13
N GLN A 531 17.56 16.07 18.19
CA GLN A 531 17.39 15.05 19.22
C GLN A 531 17.62 13.70 18.58
N SER A 532 18.34 12.85 19.30
CA SER A 532 18.70 11.52 18.83
C SER A 532 18.19 10.49 19.82
N ASP A 533 17.67 9.40 19.29
CA ASP A 533 17.32 8.21 20.07
C ASP A 533 17.89 6.97 19.40
N SER A 534 18.20 5.94 20.20
CA SER A 534 18.69 4.67 19.70
C SER A 534 18.03 3.52 20.44
N GLU A 535 17.56 2.56 19.69
CA GLU A 535 16.89 1.39 20.17
C GLU A 535 17.61 0.12 19.73
N ASN A 536 17.80 -0.82 20.66
CA ASN A 536 18.24 -2.18 20.37
C ASN A 536 17.17 -3.12 20.90
N SER A 537 16.63 -3.98 20.04
CA SER A 537 15.56 -4.88 20.43
C SER A 537 15.56 -6.16 19.59
N ALA A 538 14.72 -7.09 19.98
CA ALA A 538 14.51 -8.34 19.27
C ALA A 538 13.03 -8.67 19.22
N THR A 539 12.60 -9.32 18.15
CA THR A 539 11.24 -9.86 17.99
C THR A 539 11.29 -11.32 17.61
N GLY A 540 10.27 -12.08 17.99
CA GLY A 540 10.26 -13.52 17.87
C GLY A 540 8.99 -14.09 17.26
N LYS A 541 9.11 -15.36 16.81
CA LYS A 541 8.01 -16.16 16.27
C LYS A 541 8.20 -17.61 16.67
N ALA A 542 7.13 -18.27 17.07
CA ALA A 542 7.06 -19.70 17.28
C ALA A 542 5.79 -20.24 16.62
N LEU A 543 5.93 -21.32 15.84
CA LEU A 543 4.81 -21.93 15.12
C LEU A 543 4.95 -23.45 15.15
N ILE A 544 3.84 -24.11 15.35
CA ILE A 544 3.68 -25.56 15.21
C ILE A 544 2.60 -25.84 14.18
N SER A 545 2.88 -26.72 13.22
CA SER A 545 1.90 -27.14 12.21
C SER A 545 1.82 -28.64 12.12
N TYR A 546 0.59 -29.15 11.89
CA TYR A 546 0.30 -30.56 11.79
C TYR A 546 -0.55 -30.87 10.56
N ASP A 547 0.01 -31.63 9.62
CA ASP A 547 -0.67 -32.10 8.43
C ASP A 547 -1.53 -33.33 8.82
N ILE A 548 -2.83 -33.13 9.06
CA ILE A 548 -3.79 -34.18 9.37
C ILE A 548 -3.86 -35.15 8.20
N THR A 549 -4.04 -34.60 6.99
CA THR A 549 -3.97 -35.27 5.69
C THR A 549 -3.15 -34.42 4.71
N PRO A 550 -2.83 -34.87 3.51
CA PRO A 550 -2.19 -34.04 2.48
C PRO A 550 -3.02 -32.77 2.10
N HIS A 551 -4.31 -32.76 2.40
CA HIS A 551 -5.26 -31.72 2.07
C HIS A 551 -5.87 -31.02 3.29
N ALA A 552 -5.35 -31.28 4.49
CA ALA A 552 -5.86 -30.67 5.72
C ALA A 552 -4.73 -30.45 6.72
N MET A 553 -4.52 -29.23 7.13
CA MET A 553 -3.52 -28.78 8.08
C MET A 553 -4.17 -27.96 9.19
N VAL A 554 -3.65 -28.10 10.41
CA VAL A 554 -3.90 -27.19 11.52
C VAL A 554 -2.57 -26.63 12.00
N TYR A 555 -2.58 -25.41 12.51
CA TYR A 555 -1.38 -24.79 13.06
C TYR A 555 -1.72 -23.91 14.26
N ALA A 556 -0.72 -23.68 15.11
CA ALA A 556 -0.77 -22.70 16.18
C ALA A 556 0.49 -21.83 16.09
N GLU A 557 0.33 -20.53 16.21
CA GLU A 557 1.39 -19.53 16.09
C GLU A 557 1.37 -18.57 17.28
N ALA A 558 2.56 -18.16 17.73
CA ALA A 558 2.77 -16.98 18.53
C ALA A 558 3.82 -16.12 17.81
N ALA A 559 3.44 -14.93 17.38
CA ALA A 559 4.29 -14.04 16.62
C ALA A 559 4.22 -12.61 17.16
N GLU A 560 5.35 -11.91 17.09
CA GLU A 560 5.47 -10.54 17.54
C GLU A 560 5.74 -9.60 16.36
N GLY A 561 4.99 -8.49 16.36
CA GLY A 561 5.26 -7.32 15.53
C GLY A 561 5.61 -6.12 16.38
N TYR A 562 6.27 -5.13 15.78
CA TYR A 562 6.70 -3.94 16.49
C TYR A 562 6.73 -2.71 15.58
N ARG A 563 6.59 -1.53 16.20
CA ARG A 563 6.95 -0.24 15.59
C ARG A 563 8.03 0.42 16.40
N ILE A 564 8.89 1.17 15.72
CA ILE A 564 9.99 1.89 16.38
C ILE A 564 9.46 3.07 17.21
N GLY A 565 10.14 3.39 18.28
CA GLY A 565 9.98 4.61 19.05
C GLY A 565 10.70 5.81 18.42
N GLY A 566 10.81 6.88 19.16
CA GLY A 566 11.61 8.03 18.75
C GLY A 566 11.32 9.30 19.53
N PRO A 567 12.11 10.32 19.28
CA PRO A 567 11.88 11.65 19.84
C PRO A 567 10.68 12.32 19.18
N ASN A 568 9.94 13.08 19.96
CA ASN A 568 8.95 14.02 19.44
C ASN A 568 9.61 15.33 19.04
N LEU A 569 9.11 15.95 18.00
CA LEU A 569 9.50 17.31 17.62
C LEU A 569 8.91 18.32 18.59
N PRO A 570 9.56 19.47 18.83
CA PRO A 570 8.95 20.60 19.52
C PRO A 570 7.67 21.02 18.80
N VAL A 571 6.56 21.17 19.54
CA VAL A 571 5.27 21.54 18.99
C VAL A 571 4.75 22.85 19.60
N GLY A 572 3.97 23.59 18.83
CA GLY A 572 3.32 24.81 19.30
C GLY A 572 4.24 26.01 19.45
N PHE A 573 4.09 26.72 20.53
CA PHE A 573 4.74 28.02 20.78
C PHE A 573 6.15 27.90 21.39
N ALA A 574 6.94 26.91 21.01
CA ALA A 574 8.31 26.67 21.51
C ALA A 574 8.43 26.38 23.02
N VAL A 575 7.34 26.31 23.75
CA VAL A 575 7.32 26.13 25.21
C VAL A 575 7.07 24.69 25.61
N PHE A 576 6.45 23.90 24.73
CA PHE A 576 6.13 22.51 25.01
C PHE A 576 7.01 21.54 24.18
N GLN A 577 7.83 20.78 24.87
CA GLN A 577 8.65 19.70 24.33
C GLN A 577 8.04 18.36 24.79
N PRO A 578 7.34 17.63 23.93
CA PRO A 578 6.86 16.32 24.32
C PRO A 578 8.00 15.36 24.61
N ALA A 579 7.81 14.46 25.57
CA ALA A 579 8.78 13.40 25.84
C ALA A 579 8.94 12.47 24.62
N PRO A 580 10.09 11.83 24.44
CA PRO A 580 10.24 10.73 23.49
C PRO A 580 9.22 9.62 23.79
N TYR A 581 8.79 8.93 22.75
CA TYR A 581 7.88 7.80 22.87
C TYR A 581 8.62 6.47 22.62
N ALA A 582 8.22 5.45 23.37
CA ALA A 582 8.79 4.13 23.28
C ALA A 582 8.23 3.33 22.09
N PRO A 583 8.93 2.27 21.66
CA PRO A 583 8.36 1.26 20.77
C PRO A 583 7.06 0.70 21.32
N ASP A 584 6.16 0.29 20.43
CA ASP A 584 5.04 -0.55 20.78
C ASP A 584 5.17 -1.93 20.12
N THR A 585 4.51 -2.91 20.72
CA THR A 585 4.58 -4.30 20.28
C THR A 585 3.23 -4.96 20.32
N VAL A 586 3.00 -5.86 19.37
CA VAL A 586 1.80 -6.70 19.28
C VAL A 586 2.23 -8.15 19.30
N TRP A 587 1.79 -8.90 20.30
CA TRP A 587 1.84 -10.35 20.31
C TRP A 587 0.52 -10.93 19.83
N ASP A 588 0.58 -11.75 18.78
CA ASP A 588 -0.56 -12.50 18.24
C ASP A 588 -0.43 -13.97 18.61
N TYR A 589 -1.51 -14.51 19.14
CA TYR A 589 -1.69 -15.95 19.42
C TYR A 589 -2.80 -16.45 18.50
N GLU A 590 -2.41 -17.28 17.52
CA GLU A 590 -3.29 -17.73 16.46
C GLU A 590 -3.42 -19.25 16.46
N LEU A 591 -4.64 -19.73 16.25
CA LEU A 591 -4.98 -21.13 15.96
C LEU A 591 -5.71 -21.18 14.63
N GLY A 592 -5.08 -21.75 13.60
CA GLY A 592 -5.65 -21.76 12.27
C GLY A 592 -5.74 -23.14 11.65
N TRP A 593 -6.49 -23.21 10.57
CA TRP A 593 -6.65 -24.42 9.74
C TRP A 593 -6.69 -24.07 8.26
N LYS A 594 -6.24 -25.03 7.45
CA LYS A 594 -6.36 -25.00 5.97
C LYS A 594 -6.83 -26.34 5.50
N THR A 595 -7.89 -26.33 4.69
CA THR A 595 -8.50 -27.57 4.21
C THR A 595 -8.90 -27.48 2.75
N ALA A 596 -8.69 -28.56 2.01
CA ALA A 596 -9.12 -28.70 0.64
C ALA A 596 -9.91 -30.02 0.47
N TRP A 597 -11.06 -29.96 -0.19
CA TRP A 597 -12.02 -31.03 -0.32
C TRP A 597 -12.35 -31.28 -1.79
N TRP A 598 -12.87 -32.49 -2.10
CA TRP A 598 -13.36 -32.86 -3.43
C TRP A 598 -12.35 -32.57 -4.55
N HIS A 599 -11.12 -33.07 -4.39
CA HIS A 599 -10.03 -32.82 -5.35
C HIS A 599 -9.75 -31.32 -5.54
N ASN A 600 -9.52 -30.61 -4.45
CA ASN A 600 -9.24 -29.17 -4.42
C ASN A 600 -10.33 -28.27 -5.06
N ARG A 601 -11.57 -28.72 -5.15
CA ARG A 601 -12.68 -27.89 -5.64
C ARG A 601 -13.27 -26.98 -4.59
N VAL A 602 -13.07 -27.28 -3.32
CA VAL A 602 -13.51 -26.48 -2.20
C VAL A 602 -12.35 -26.33 -1.23
N THR A 603 -12.00 -25.10 -0.88
CA THR A 603 -11.10 -24.80 0.22
C THR A 603 -11.85 -24.04 1.30
N LEU A 604 -11.56 -24.37 2.56
CA LEU A 604 -12.06 -23.67 3.73
C LEU A 604 -10.89 -23.46 4.68
N ASP A 605 -10.44 -22.22 4.74
CA ASP A 605 -9.34 -21.77 5.57
C ASP A 605 -9.87 -20.85 6.66
N GLY A 606 -9.20 -20.78 7.81
CA GLY A 606 -9.58 -19.84 8.85
C GLY A 606 -8.64 -19.84 10.03
N ALA A 607 -8.84 -18.87 10.91
CA ALA A 607 -8.08 -18.72 12.13
C ALA A 607 -8.90 -18.06 13.23
N PHE A 608 -8.63 -18.44 14.47
CA PHE A 608 -8.95 -17.70 15.69
C PHE A 608 -7.69 -17.01 16.15
N TYR A 609 -7.79 -15.75 16.55
CA TYR A 609 -6.64 -14.96 16.99
C TYR A 609 -6.94 -14.13 18.24
N ARG A 610 -5.89 -13.87 19.01
CA ARG A 610 -5.86 -12.90 20.10
C ARG A 610 -4.58 -12.12 20.03
N MET A 611 -4.71 -10.81 19.85
CA MET A 611 -3.61 -9.86 19.73
C MET A 611 -3.54 -9.02 20.99
N ASN A 612 -2.39 -9.05 21.67
CA ASN A 612 -2.12 -8.20 22.83
C ASN A 612 -1.18 -7.07 22.43
N TRP A 613 -1.67 -5.85 22.49
CA TRP A 613 -0.94 -4.65 22.10
C TRP A 613 -0.43 -3.91 23.33
N SER A 614 0.87 -3.74 23.43
CA SER A 614 1.55 -3.09 24.55
C SER A 614 2.17 -1.78 24.14
N ASN A 615 2.16 -0.77 25.03
CA ASN A 615 2.70 0.57 24.81
C ASN A 615 2.17 1.26 23.54
N MET A 616 0.91 1.02 23.18
CA MET A 616 0.28 1.49 21.96
C MET A 616 0.58 2.98 21.69
N GLN A 617 1.18 3.28 20.54
CA GLN A 617 1.45 4.64 20.10
C GLN A 617 0.16 5.31 19.64
N GLN A 618 -0.15 6.47 20.20
CA GLN A 618 -1.35 7.25 19.89
C GLN A 618 -1.02 8.72 19.70
N GLN A 619 -1.93 9.45 19.07
CA GLN A 619 -1.85 10.88 18.97
C GLN A 619 -2.30 11.53 20.28
N GLY A 620 -1.40 12.28 20.90
CA GLY A 620 -1.71 13.24 21.96
C GLY A 620 -1.79 14.65 21.38
N THR A 621 -2.31 15.61 22.15
CA THR A 621 -2.33 17.03 21.80
C THR A 621 -1.62 17.83 22.88
N ASP A 622 -0.99 18.94 22.50
CA ASP A 622 -0.39 19.87 23.43
C ASP A 622 -1.45 20.52 24.34
N PRO A 623 -1.07 21.21 25.43
CA PRO A 623 -2.03 21.83 26.34
C PRO A 623 -2.97 22.86 25.71
N THR A 624 -2.64 23.35 24.51
CA THR A 624 -3.52 24.26 23.75
C THR A 624 -4.55 23.50 22.90
N GLY A 625 -4.37 22.18 22.71
CA GLY A 625 -5.19 21.36 21.82
C GLY A 625 -4.93 21.59 20.32
N ALA A 626 -3.96 22.42 19.97
CA ALA A 626 -3.70 22.82 18.60
C ALA A 626 -2.67 21.96 17.85
N PHE A 627 -1.75 21.32 18.59
CA PHE A 627 -0.63 20.60 17.99
C PHE A 627 -0.59 19.16 18.49
N ALA A 628 -0.42 18.26 17.54
CA ALA A 628 -0.36 16.84 17.81
C ALA A 628 1.07 16.33 17.99
N TYR A 629 1.24 15.32 18.84
CA TYR A 629 2.49 14.57 19.03
C TYR A 629 2.19 13.11 19.36
N ILE A 630 3.19 12.25 19.40
CA ILE A 630 3.00 10.82 19.70
C ILE A 630 3.24 10.56 21.19
N VAL A 631 2.36 9.76 21.79
CA VAL A 631 2.49 9.24 23.16
C VAL A 631 2.25 7.74 23.19
N ASN A 632 2.78 7.07 24.20
CA ASN A 632 2.41 5.68 24.50
C ASN A 632 1.15 5.70 25.37
N ALA A 633 0.07 5.21 24.84
CA ALA A 633 -1.27 5.38 25.39
C ALA A 633 -1.83 4.12 26.09
N GLY A 634 -0.94 3.27 26.64
CA GLY A 634 -1.38 2.06 27.35
C GLY A 634 -1.44 0.82 26.48
N SER A 635 -2.42 -0.05 26.72
CA SER A 635 -2.52 -1.36 26.08
C SER A 635 -3.92 -1.60 25.53
N ALA A 636 -3.98 -2.35 24.44
CA ALA A 636 -5.21 -2.78 23.82
C ALA A 636 -5.19 -4.29 23.55
N GLU A 637 -6.35 -4.87 23.37
CA GLU A 637 -6.54 -6.26 22.99
C GLU A 637 -7.48 -6.34 21.80
N ALA A 638 -7.17 -7.22 20.85
CA ALA A 638 -8.07 -7.58 19.76
C ALA A 638 -8.25 -9.10 19.72
N THR A 639 -9.48 -9.56 19.85
CA THR A 639 -9.83 -10.98 19.75
C THR A 639 -10.80 -11.19 18.62
N GLY A 640 -10.59 -12.23 17.81
CA GLY A 640 -11.44 -12.43 16.66
C GLY A 640 -11.31 -13.78 15.99
N PHE A 641 -12.05 -13.93 14.92
CA PHE A 641 -11.91 -15.04 13.99
C PHE A 641 -12.09 -14.59 12.55
N GLU A 642 -11.48 -15.33 11.64
CA GLU A 642 -11.64 -15.18 10.21
C GLU A 642 -11.82 -16.53 9.54
N ALA A 643 -12.61 -16.56 8.47
CA ALA A 643 -12.79 -17.76 7.66
C ALA A 643 -13.03 -17.39 6.20
N GLU A 644 -12.50 -18.18 5.31
CA GLU A 644 -12.57 -18.00 3.86
C GLU A 644 -12.94 -19.32 3.18
N LEU A 645 -13.95 -19.25 2.33
CA LEU A 645 -14.42 -20.33 1.48
C LEU A 645 -14.15 -19.99 0.02
N ALA A 646 -13.44 -20.84 -0.69
CA ALA A 646 -13.43 -20.82 -2.15
C ALA A 646 -13.99 -22.14 -2.67
N ALA A 647 -14.91 -22.08 -3.62
CA ALA A 647 -15.57 -23.26 -4.15
C ALA A 647 -15.73 -23.16 -5.68
N ARG A 648 -15.53 -24.32 -6.34
CA ARG A 648 -15.81 -24.52 -7.76
C ARG A 648 -16.75 -25.72 -7.94
N PRO A 649 -18.03 -25.55 -7.58
CA PRO A 649 -18.98 -26.66 -7.57
C PRO A 649 -19.17 -27.29 -8.94
N VAL A 650 -19.13 -26.46 -9.99
CA VAL A 650 -19.09 -26.90 -11.39
C VAL A 650 -18.00 -26.13 -12.14
N GLN A 651 -17.54 -26.62 -13.28
CA GLN A 651 -16.44 -26.02 -14.04
C GLN A 651 -16.68 -24.54 -14.36
N ALA A 652 -17.91 -24.18 -14.64
CA ALA A 652 -18.32 -22.85 -15.02
C ALA A 652 -18.47 -21.87 -13.85
N LEU A 653 -18.65 -22.33 -12.62
CA LEU A 653 -18.98 -21.49 -11.47
C LEU A 653 -17.89 -21.54 -10.40
N GLN A 654 -17.35 -20.38 -10.08
CA GLN A 654 -16.46 -20.15 -8.94
C GLN A 654 -17.14 -19.22 -7.95
N ILE A 655 -17.08 -19.56 -6.67
CA ILE A 655 -17.68 -18.81 -5.56
C ILE A 655 -16.57 -18.56 -4.53
N GLY A 656 -16.50 -17.34 -4.00
CA GLY A 656 -15.68 -16.97 -2.86
C GLY A 656 -16.54 -16.31 -1.79
N MET A 657 -16.29 -16.60 -0.51
CA MET A 657 -16.91 -15.96 0.64
C MET A 657 -15.87 -15.78 1.73
N GLY A 658 -15.93 -14.66 2.42
CA GLY A 658 -15.05 -14.36 3.54
C GLY A 658 -15.80 -13.67 4.67
N VAL A 659 -15.40 -13.97 5.88
CA VAL A 659 -15.90 -13.36 7.11
C VAL A 659 -14.74 -13.04 8.03
N ASN A 660 -14.79 -11.88 8.65
CA ASN A 660 -13.93 -11.54 9.79
C ASN A 660 -14.77 -10.88 10.89
N TYR A 661 -14.57 -11.32 12.11
CA TYR A 661 -15.06 -10.69 13.32
C TYR A 661 -13.87 -10.26 14.17
N THR A 662 -13.87 -9.03 14.65
CA THR A 662 -12.86 -8.49 15.55
C THR A 662 -13.53 -7.71 16.66
N ASP A 663 -13.23 -8.06 17.91
CA ASP A 663 -13.54 -7.28 19.11
C ASP A 663 -12.21 -6.69 19.61
N ALA A 664 -12.05 -5.36 19.42
CA ALA A 664 -10.81 -4.67 19.77
C ALA A 664 -11.11 -3.50 20.71
N HIS A 665 -10.48 -3.51 21.89
CA HIS A 665 -10.74 -2.55 22.95
C HIS A 665 -9.50 -2.27 23.80
N LEU A 666 -9.55 -1.16 24.54
CA LEU A 666 -8.53 -0.81 25.53
C LEU A 666 -8.60 -1.74 26.73
N VAL A 667 -7.42 -2.21 27.22
CA VAL A 667 -7.33 -3.06 28.42
C VAL A 667 -7.33 -2.22 29.69
N GLY A 668 -6.90 -0.96 29.61
CA GLY A 668 -6.84 -0.04 30.74
C GLY A 668 -6.99 1.41 30.32
N ARG A 669 -7.07 2.29 31.34
CA ARG A 669 -7.07 3.73 31.09
C ARG A 669 -5.73 4.16 30.49
N GLN A 670 -5.76 5.05 29.52
CA GLN A 670 -4.55 5.65 28.99
C GLN A 670 -3.84 6.50 30.06
N PRO A 671 -2.54 6.31 30.27
CA PRO A 671 -1.84 6.98 31.37
C PRO A 671 -1.66 8.48 31.17
N TYR A 672 -1.71 8.97 29.93
CA TYR A 672 -1.51 10.38 29.61
C TYR A 672 -2.71 10.95 28.85
N GLN A 673 -3.49 11.76 29.54
CA GLN A 673 -4.54 12.56 28.91
C GLN A 673 -4.55 13.96 29.55
N PRO A 674 -4.03 14.97 28.85
CA PRO A 674 -4.07 16.34 29.34
C PRO A 674 -5.49 16.92 29.35
N ASP A 675 -6.41 16.33 28.60
CA ASP A 675 -7.77 16.81 28.44
C ASP A 675 -8.78 16.00 29.29
N PRO A 676 -9.45 16.61 30.29
CA PRO A 676 -10.47 15.94 31.07
C PRO A 676 -11.68 15.50 30.25
N VAL A 677 -11.85 16.01 29.02
CA VAL A 677 -13.00 15.69 28.13
C VAL A 677 -12.75 14.41 27.32
N ASN A 678 -11.51 13.97 27.14
CA ASN A 678 -11.15 12.79 26.35
C ASN A 678 -10.70 11.62 27.25
N GLN A 679 -11.46 11.30 28.28
CA GLN A 679 -11.11 10.21 29.18
C GLN A 679 -11.37 8.86 28.52
N THR A 680 -10.33 8.02 28.43
CA THR A 680 -10.47 6.63 27.99
C THR A 680 -10.64 5.70 29.19
N HIS A 681 -11.38 4.61 28.98
CA HIS A 681 -11.64 3.59 29.98
C HIS A 681 -11.26 2.20 29.46
N ALA A 682 -11.02 1.28 30.37
CA ALA A 682 -10.94 -0.14 29.99
C ALA A 682 -12.27 -0.57 29.36
N GLY A 683 -12.17 -1.24 28.21
CA GLY A 683 -13.33 -1.71 27.45
C GLY A 683 -13.82 -0.73 26.37
N ASP A 684 -13.23 0.46 26.24
CA ASP A 684 -13.55 1.36 25.12
C ASP A 684 -13.09 0.74 23.80
N ASP A 685 -14.00 0.73 22.81
CA ASP A 685 -13.71 0.20 21.47
C ASP A 685 -12.60 1.02 20.80
N LEU A 686 -11.68 0.35 20.10
CA LEU A 686 -10.66 1.03 19.29
C LEU A 686 -11.34 1.79 18.14
N PRO A 687 -10.95 3.06 17.88
CA PRO A 687 -11.48 3.83 16.77
C PRO A 687 -11.20 3.20 15.41
N TYR A 688 -12.13 3.40 14.47
CA TYR A 688 -12.07 2.90 13.10
C TYR A 688 -12.09 1.38 12.95
N VAL A 689 -12.42 0.63 13.99
CA VAL A 689 -12.53 -0.82 13.99
C VAL A 689 -13.96 -1.27 13.73
N PRO A 690 -14.30 -1.81 12.55
CA PRO A 690 -15.58 -2.48 12.34
C PRO A 690 -15.55 -3.86 12.96
N ARG A 691 -16.55 -4.22 13.77
CA ARG A 691 -16.62 -5.56 14.37
C ARG A 691 -16.81 -6.67 13.34
N TRP A 692 -17.56 -6.40 12.26
CA TRP A 692 -17.84 -7.37 11.20
C TRP A 692 -17.41 -6.86 9.85
N THR A 693 -16.67 -7.67 9.10
CA THR A 693 -16.43 -7.51 7.67
C THR A 693 -16.79 -8.81 6.96
N LEU A 694 -17.62 -8.69 5.92
CA LEU A 694 -18.08 -9.81 5.11
C LEU A 694 -17.83 -9.49 3.64
N ASN A 695 -17.41 -10.47 2.87
CA ASN A 695 -17.35 -10.38 1.43
C ASN A 695 -17.90 -11.64 0.76
N GLY A 696 -18.29 -11.48 -0.49
CA GLY A 696 -18.73 -12.60 -1.30
C GLY A 696 -18.56 -12.27 -2.77
N ASN A 697 -18.19 -13.28 -3.56
CA ASN A 697 -18.11 -13.15 -5.00
C ASN A 697 -18.57 -14.43 -5.69
N ALA A 698 -19.06 -14.27 -6.91
CA ALA A 698 -19.40 -15.38 -7.78
C ALA A 698 -19.04 -15.04 -9.21
N THR A 699 -18.28 -15.92 -9.87
CA THR A 699 -17.92 -15.81 -11.29
C THR A 699 -18.48 -16.99 -12.04
N TYR A 700 -19.32 -16.72 -13.04
CA TYR A 700 -19.85 -17.72 -13.98
C TYR A 700 -19.22 -17.52 -15.35
N THR A 701 -18.51 -18.53 -15.83
CA THR A 701 -17.84 -18.54 -17.14
C THR A 701 -18.67 -19.37 -18.11
N PHE A 702 -18.90 -18.86 -19.31
CA PHE A 702 -19.71 -19.50 -20.33
C PHE A 702 -19.20 -19.15 -21.73
N ASP A 703 -19.66 -19.85 -22.73
CA ASP A 703 -19.33 -19.59 -24.12
C ASP A 703 -20.45 -18.83 -24.81
N VAL A 704 -20.14 -17.80 -25.56
CA VAL A 704 -21.05 -17.06 -26.42
C VAL A 704 -20.52 -17.14 -27.85
N MET A 705 -21.15 -17.92 -28.69
CA MET A 705 -20.75 -18.06 -30.12
C MET A 705 -19.30 -18.50 -30.34
N GLY A 706 -18.74 -19.34 -29.45
CA GLY A 706 -17.34 -19.78 -29.49
C GLY A 706 -16.35 -18.83 -28.79
N HIS A 707 -16.85 -17.88 -28.01
CA HIS A 707 -16.05 -16.90 -27.30
C HIS A 707 -16.21 -17.04 -25.80
N GLU A 708 -15.08 -17.21 -25.09
CA GLU A 708 -15.06 -17.27 -23.64
C GLU A 708 -15.60 -15.96 -23.05
N SER A 709 -16.62 -16.10 -22.21
CA SER A 709 -17.32 -14.99 -21.57
C SER A 709 -17.47 -15.25 -20.08
N PHE A 710 -17.60 -14.19 -19.30
CA PHE A 710 -17.86 -14.32 -17.87
C PHE A 710 -18.84 -13.24 -17.39
N ILE A 711 -19.53 -13.55 -16.32
CA ILE A 711 -20.22 -12.60 -15.45
C ILE A 711 -19.74 -12.82 -14.02
N ARG A 712 -19.40 -11.75 -13.34
CA ARG A 712 -18.94 -11.75 -11.96
C ARG A 712 -19.73 -10.72 -11.15
N GLY A 713 -20.19 -11.14 -9.97
CA GLY A 713 -20.77 -10.29 -8.95
C GLY A 713 -19.88 -10.29 -7.71
N ASP A 714 -19.69 -9.12 -7.11
CA ASP A 714 -18.95 -8.94 -5.87
C ASP A 714 -19.80 -8.16 -4.88
N VAL A 715 -19.84 -8.58 -3.62
CA VAL A 715 -20.52 -7.90 -2.52
C VAL A 715 -19.59 -7.76 -1.33
N ALA A 716 -19.68 -6.65 -0.62
CA ALA A 716 -18.95 -6.42 0.62
C ALA A 716 -19.80 -5.66 1.63
N TYR A 717 -19.68 -6.06 2.89
CA TYR A 717 -20.31 -5.41 4.04
C TYR A 717 -19.27 -5.12 5.12
N GLN A 718 -19.40 -3.96 5.72
CA GLN A 718 -18.64 -3.57 6.91
C GLN A 718 -19.59 -2.95 7.93
N SER A 719 -19.49 -3.36 9.21
CA SER A 719 -20.30 -2.81 10.30
C SER A 719 -19.87 -1.37 10.63
N GLY A 720 -20.70 -0.65 11.37
CA GLY A 720 -20.40 0.70 11.86
C GLY A 720 -19.22 0.71 12.82
N ARG A 721 -18.57 1.88 12.93
CA ARG A 721 -17.40 2.15 13.77
C ARG A 721 -17.39 3.60 14.24
N THR A 722 -16.55 3.92 15.21
CA THR A 722 -16.38 5.25 15.76
C THR A 722 -15.06 5.90 15.32
N THR A 723 -14.93 7.22 15.42
CA THR A 723 -13.70 7.95 15.09
C THR A 723 -12.82 8.26 16.31
N ALA A 724 -13.37 8.13 17.52
CA ALA A 724 -12.66 8.35 18.78
C ALA A 724 -13.13 7.34 19.84
N PHE A 725 -12.38 7.20 20.91
CA PHE A 725 -12.70 6.33 22.05
C PHE A 725 -13.92 6.83 22.83
N ASP A 726 -13.86 8.07 23.28
CA ASP A 726 -14.88 8.68 24.14
C ASP A 726 -15.98 9.35 23.30
N ARG A 727 -17.22 9.05 23.65
CA ARG A 727 -18.41 9.69 23.05
C ARG A 727 -18.53 11.17 23.36
N ALA A 728 -17.94 11.63 24.46
CA ALA A 728 -17.89 13.04 24.83
C ALA A 728 -16.81 13.82 24.07
N SER A 729 -15.89 13.13 23.37
CA SER A 729 -14.87 13.78 22.56
C SER A 729 -15.51 14.59 21.43
N PRO A 730 -15.08 15.84 21.19
CA PRO A 730 -15.50 16.61 20.02
C PRO A 730 -15.12 15.92 18.69
N ASN A 731 -14.14 15.00 18.73
CA ASN A 731 -13.71 14.21 17.57
C ASN A 731 -14.52 12.92 17.38
N TYR A 732 -15.52 12.66 18.25
CA TYR A 732 -16.33 11.46 18.14
C TYR A 732 -17.41 11.61 17.07
N ALA A 733 -17.41 10.66 16.13
CA ALA A 733 -18.49 10.47 15.19
C ALA A 733 -18.73 8.98 14.97
N TYR A 734 -19.98 8.60 14.77
CA TYR A 734 -20.33 7.26 14.36
C TYR A 734 -20.39 7.18 12.83
N LEU A 735 -19.47 6.44 12.26
CA LEU A 735 -19.45 6.09 10.84
C LEU A 735 -20.31 4.84 10.65
N GLY A 736 -21.53 4.99 10.19
CA GLY A 736 -22.46 3.88 9.97
C GLY A 736 -21.86 2.76 9.13
N GLY A 737 -22.41 1.56 9.25
CA GLY A 737 -22.03 0.43 8.40
C GLY A 737 -22.44 0.67 6.94
N TRP A 738 -21.79 -0.05 6.03
CA TRP A 738 -22.06 0.07 4.61
C TRP A 738 -22.10 -1.30 3.91
N PHE A 739 -22.78 -1.33 2.77
CA PHE A 739 -22.86 -2.46 1.87
C PHE A 739 -22.64 -1.98 0.44
N ILE A 740 -21.74 -2.63 -0.28
CA ILE A 740 -21.42 -2.37 -1.68
C ILE A 740 -21.70 -3.62 -2.51
N ALA A 741 -22.17 -3.43 -3.75
CA ALA A 741 -22.28 -4.47 -4.75
C ALA A 741 -21.71 -3.98 -6.09
N ASN A 742 -20.94 -4.84 -6.76
CA ASN A 742 -20.33 -4.61 -8.05
C ASN A 742 -20.70 -5.73 -9.03
N ILE A 743 -20.79 -5.43 -10.33
CA ILE A 743 -21.02 -6.41 -11.40
C ILE A 743 -20.02 -6.16 -12.52
N ASN A 744 -19.41 -7.23 -13.01
CA ASN A 744 -18.47 -7.23 -14.12
C ASN A 744 -18.87 -8.29 -15.14
N MET A 745 -18.83 -7.96 -16.42
CA MET A 745 -19.12 -8.88 -17.53
C MET A 745 -18.04 -8.72 -18.59
N GLY A 746 -17.50 -9.82 -19.09
CA GLY A 746 -16.45 -9.77 -20.11
C GLY A 746 -16.61 -10.83 -21.18
N ILE A 747 -16.11 -10.52 -22.37
CA ILE A 747 -16.06 -11.45 -23.52
C ILE A 747 -14.71 -11.29 -24.23
N LYS A 748 -14.15 -12.42 -24.70
CA LYS A 748 -12.86 -12.47 -25.38
C LYS A 748 -13.02 -12.92 -26.83
N PHE A 749 -12.63 -12.07 -27.78
CA PHE A 749 -12.64 -12.29 -29.22
C PHE A 749 -11.21 -12.46 -29.76
N GLY A 750 -10.65 -13.66 -29.66
CA GLY A 750 -9.27 -13.92 -30.04
C GLY A 750 -8.28 -13.07 -29.26
N ARG A 751 -7.66 -12.08 -29.91
CA ARG A 751 -6.71 -11.13 -29.28
C ARG A 751 -7.38 -9.91 -28.63
N TYR A 752 -8.68 -9.75 -28.80
CA TYR A 752 -9.43 -8.62 -28.22
C TYR A 752 -10.29 -9.11 -27.06
N SER A 753 -10.46 -8.29 -26.05
CA SER A 753 -11.46 -8.51 -25.01
C SER A 753 -12.18 -7.20 -24.67
N THR A 754 -13.44 -7.35 -24.30
CA THR A 754 -14.29 -6.26 -23.89
C THR A 754 -14.86 -6.59 -22.51
N GLN A 755 -14.86 -5.62 -21.62
CA GLN A 755 -15.44 -5.75 -20.28
C GLN A 755 -16.36 -4.57 -19.99
N LEU A 756 -17.61 -4.86 -19.61
CA LEU A 756 -18.54 -3.91 -19.02
C LEU A 756 -18.49 -4.09 -17.50
N TYR A 757 -18.35 -2.99 -16.76
CA TYR A 757 -18.31 -3.03 -15.30
C TYR A 757 -19.23 -1.96 -14.70
N ALA A 758 -19.79 -2.29 -13.54
CA ALA A 758 -20.59 -1.38 -12.73
C ALA A 758 -20.21 -1.54 -11.27
N ASN A 759 -19.62 -0.51 -10.70
CA ASN A 759 -19.18 -0.46 -9.29
C ASN A 759 -20.18 0.35 -8.48
N ASN A 760 -20.37 -0.05 -7.20
CA ASN A 760 -21.30 0.60 -6.28
C ASN A 760 -22.70 0.75 -6.91
N ILE A 761 -23.24 -0.34 -7.47
CA ILE A 761 -24.51 -0.30 -8.24
C ILE A 761 -25.71 0.22 -7.44
N LEU A 762 -25.62 0.15 -6.10
CA LEU A 762 -26.64 0.68 -5.20
C LEU A 762 -26.48 2.18 -4.94
N ASN A 763 -25.46 2.80 -5.51
CA ASN A 763 -25.10 4.21 -5.30
C ASN A 763 -25.08 4.61 -3.83
N ARG A 764 -24.46 3.77 -2.99
CA ARG A 764 -24.34 4.00 -1.54
C ARG A 764 -23.14 4.88 -1.23
N GLN A 765 -23.30 5.76 -0.27
CA GLN A 765 -22.20 6.48 0.34
C GLN A 765 -21.57 5.57 1.40
N THR A 766 -20.31 5.20 1.19
CA THR A 766 -19.55 4.39 2.15
C THR A 766 -18.61 5.32 2.89
N ARG A 767 -18.89 5.57 4.15
CA ARG A 767 -18.03 6.41 4.97
C ARG A 767 -16.81 5.61 5.42
N VAL A 768 -15.75 5.66 4.63
CA VAL A 768 -14.53 4.84 4.87
C VAL A 768 -13.61 5.46 5.90
N SER A 769 -13.62 6.77 6.05
CA SER A 769 -12.95 7.50 7.12
C SER A 769 -13.75 8.71 7.53
N GLY A 770 -13.43 9.30 8.66
CA GLY A 770 -14.02 10.56 9.14
C GLY A 770 -13.01 11.28 10.02
N ARG A 771 -13.02 12.60 9.96
CA ARG A 771 -12.11 13.45 10.73
C ARG A 771 -12.86 14.67 11.23
N VAL A 772 -12.69 14.98 12.50
CA VAL A 772 -12.96 16.29 13.06
C VAL A 772 -11.60 16.90 13.39
N SER A 773 -11.21 17.95 12.71
CA SER A 773 -9.87 18.51 12.82
C SER A 773 -9.69 19.38 14.06
N SER A 774 -10.76 20.01 14.52
CA SER A 774 -10.81 20.79 15.76
C SER A 774 -12.27 20.96 16.19
N SER A 775 -12.51 21.40 17.42
CA SER A 775 -13.86 21.68 17.92
C SER A 775 -14.64 22.72 17.09
N ALA A 776 -13.92 23.52 16.31
CA ALA A 776 -14.49 24.54 15.42
C ALA A 776 -14.73 24.06 13.98
N GLN A 777 -14.29 22.85 13.62
CA GLN A 777 -14.43 22.34 12.26
C GLN A 777 -15.57 21.31 12.15
N PRO A 778 -16.28 21.29 11.02
CA PRO A 778 -17.30 20.29 10.79
C PRO A 778 -16.66 18.89 10.64
N LEU A 779 -17.46 17.87 10.89
CA LEU A 779 -17.07 16.49 10.56
C LEU A 779 -16.88 16.37 9.03
N TYR A 780 -15.68 15.95 8.63
CA TYR A 780 -15.39 15.50 7.28
C TYR A 780 -15.46 13.98 7.21
N VAL A 781 -16.07 13.46 6.18
CA VAL A 781 -16.10 12.02 5.90
C VAL A 781 -15.62 11.75 4.48
N ASN A 782 -14.81 10.73 4.32
CA ASN A 782 -14.42 10.24 2.99
C ASN A 782 -15.30 9.06 2.62
N SER A 783 -15.67 8.99 1.37
CA SER A 783 -16.52 7.95 0.81
C SER A 783 -15.93 7.39 -0.46
N SER A 784 -16.21 6.12 -0.74
CA SER A 784 -15.99 5.61 -2.10
C SER A 784 -16.81 6.40 -3.12
N PRO A 785 -16.39 6.39 -4.40
CA PRO A 785 -17.11 7.08 -5.46
C PRO A 785 -18.58 6.67 -5.56
N PRO A 786 -19.44 7.51 -6.15
CA PRO A 786 -20.81 7.15 -6.55
C PRO A 786 -20.83 5.93 -7.46
N ALA A 787 -22.04 5.41 -7.75
CA ALA A 787 -22.21 4.37 -8.73
C ALA A 787 -21.48 4.74 -10.03
N THR A 788 -20.66 3.79 -10.51
CA THR A 788 -19.80 3.97 -11.70
C THR A 788 -20.15 2.91 -12.71
N ILE A 789 -20.36 3.30 -13.95
CA ILE A 789 -20.50 2.37 -15.06
C ILE A 789 -19.40 2.63 -16.09
N GLY A 790 -18.77 1.57 -16.59
CA GLY A 790 -17.67 1.71 -17.54
C GLY A 790 -17.54 0.55 -18.51
N LEU A 791 -16.82 0.83 -19.61
CA LEU A 791 -16.47 -0.10 -20.66
C LEU A 791 -14.96 -0.11 -20.81
N SER A 792 -14.35 -1.29 -20.79
CA SER A 792 -12.92 -1.51 -21.02
C SER A 792 -12.70 -2.36 -22.26
N LEU A 793 -11.76 -1.96 -23.08
CA LEU A 793 -11.34 -2.63 -24.31
C LEU A 793 -9.86 -2.98 -24.20
N THR A 794 -9.53 -4.24 -24.44
CA THR A 794 -8.14 -4.72 -24.41
C THR A 794 -7.78 -5.35 -25.73
N ALA A 795 -6.59 -5.01 -26.26
CA ALA A 795 -5.98 -5.68 -27.41
C ALA A 795 -4.65 -6.30 -26.98
N SER A 796 -4.47 -7.61 -27.24
CA SER A 796 -3.24 -8.35 -26.96
C SER A 796 -2.51 -8.72 -28.25
N LEU A 797 -1.16 -8.67 -28.24
CA LEU A 797 -0.27 -9.00 -29.38
C LEU A 797 0.22 -10.43 -29.29
#